data_27b7cc417c4904f390abab1f48c37fc3
#
_entry.id   27b7cc417c4904f390abab1f48c37fc3
#
_cell.length_a   1.000
_cell.length_b   1.000
_cell.length_c   1.000
_cell.angle_alpha   90.00
_cell.angle_beta   90.00
_cell.angle_gamma   90.00
#
_symmetry.space_group_name_H-M   'P 1'
#
loop_
_entity.id
_entity.type
_entity.pdbx_description
1 polymer ?
#
loop_
_entity_poly.entity_id
_entity_poly.type
_entity_poly.pdbx_seq_one_letter_code
_entity_poly.pdbx_strand_id
1 'polypeptide(L)'
;MKKSKWLKVAGSLSLTGFLLGSAVTPLSPSLSSQEIAHAATVDSSELQKAFRQAAQEFDVPVEILLAVGYNMSLWEHHGGKPSASGGYGLMHLTDVNVDNLEGPDTSDNPLHMFLSGKEDAPMQGVVPTGEQADISLSDPSLHTLTAAADLLSLPSEDLKKDQKQNIRGAAALLAKYADQTVGKKPNGLDDWYGAVAKYSGSSDEAGARDFADRVYETINNGAAKQTEDGSSIQLAPKHTTPNKETIKPLHLKSDEGEDMADCPKGLACHFVPAAYKKINHDGTYYEGSYGNYDKANRPHDNQEIKYIVLHDTEISYDLTKTVFQRETTQASAHYVIRSSDGDITQMIDNKDVAWHAGNWYFNSKSIGIEHEGIAIEGADWYNEQLYHASARLVKHLAREYNIPLDRDHIIAHDEVPGTSAARQSTMHWDPGPFWDWAHYMKILGAPLESGKKQKDVVQINPNFKKNMPDLQTPTGEPVPKQPANFVYLYSAPSFDAPLIKDAALPNAHPLDASNWGNKAVTGQTFYKIEDQGDWTAIWYGAQKAWFYNPKGKNTTKGSGIVITPKEGKTEIPTYGLAYPEAEAFPEGIPVRGMDVLQYTLTPGQKYVATERVKGSYYSAPVYTYNPDTTHKIVWGDDEFYLIHLNHRLAFVRAEDVDVVDDSNHNR
;
A
#
# COMPACT_ATOMS: atom_id res chain seq x y z
N MET A 1 -16.53 49.61 30.23
CA MET A 1 -15.74 49.99 31.45
C MET A 1 -14.91 48.83 31.92
N LYS A 2 -13.64 49.12 32.18
CA LYS A 2 -12.47 48.41 32.80
C LYS A 2 -11.70 47.51 31.84
N LYS A 3 -10.66 47.99 31.49
CA LYS A 3 -9.21 48.09 31.31
C LYS A 3 -8.42 47.15 32.25
N SER A 4 -7.37 46.64 31.67
CA SER A 4 -5.98 46.47 32.14
C SER A 4 -5.56 45.01 32.36
N LYS A 5 -4.28 44.58 32.16
CA LYS A 5 -2.98 45.22 31.98
C LYS A 5 -1.99 44.25 31.35
N TRP A 6 -1.07 44.78 30.60
CA TRP A 6 0.15 44.16 30.10
C TRP A 6 1.17 43.87 31.21
N LEU A 7 1.98 42.83 31.03
CA LEU A 7 3.34 42.82 31.59
C LEU A 7 4.31 42.19 30.59
N LYS A 8 5.27 43.03 30.16
CA LYS A 8 6.48 42.64 29.44
C LYS A 8 7.56 42.31 30.47
N VAL A 9 8.40 41.30 30.21
CA VAL A 9 9.76 41.26 30.75
C VAL A 9 10.70 40.83 29.64
N ALA A 10 11.68 41.68 29.41
CA ALA A 10 12.79 41.50 28.49
C ALA A 10 14.09 41.26 29.30
N GLY A 11 15.08 40.70 28.65
CA GLY A 11 16.49 40.67 29.11
C GLY A 11 17.15 39.36 28.70
N SER A 12 18.17 39.29 28.04
CA SER A 12 19.34 39.95 27.47
C SER A 12 20.44 38.91 27.23
N LEU A 13 20.94 38.94 26.05
CA LEU A 13 22.23 38.53 25.48
C LEU A 13 23.34 37.95 26.38
N SER A 14 24.04 36.96 25.85
CA SER A 14 25.47 37.10 25.58
C SER A 14 26.00 36.10 24.55
N LEU A 15 26.72 36.64 23.59
CA LEU A 15 27.52 36.03 22.52
C LEU A 15 28.86 35.55 23.10
N THR A 16 29.35 34.39 22.67
CA THR A 16 30.78 34.19 22.42
C THR A 16 31.00 33.13 21.37
N GLY A 17 31.60 33.48 20.27
CA GLY A 17 31.99 32.60 19.18
C GLY A 17 33.41 32.04 19.42
N PHE A 18 33.65 30.90 18.75
CA PHE A 18 35.00 30.51 18.28
C PHE A 18 34.91 29.71 17.00
N LEU A 19 35.66 30.16 16.01
CA LEU A 19 35.96 29.52 14.73
C LEU A 19 37.08 28.48 14.93
N LEU A 20 37.03 27.37 14.18
CA LEU A 20 38.12 26.90 13.30
C LEU A 20 37.93 25.42 12.92
N GLY A 21 38.03 25.14 11.61
CA GLY A 21 38.86 24.07 11.10
C GLY A 21 38.15 22.89 10.40
N SER A 22 38.20 22.91 9.11
CA SER A 22 37.78 21.92 8.16
C SER A 22 38.53 20.57 8.26
N ALA A 23 37.83 19.46 8.17
CA ALA A 23 38.30 18.24 7.49
C ALA A 23 37.10 17.38 7.09
N VAL A 24 36.98 17.12 5.79
CA VAL A 24 35.93 16.30 5.16
C VAL A 24 36.41 14.85 5.11
N THR A 25 35.66 13.93 5.69
CA THR A 25 35.70 12.51 5.36
C THR A 25 34.28 11.96 5.29
N PRO A 26 33.96 11.04 4.36
CA PRO A 26 32.60 10.56 4.15
C PRO A 26 32.22 9.54 5.21
N LEU A 27 31.14 9.82 5.94
CA LEU A 27 30.56 8.91 6.94
C LEU A 27 29.22 8.39 6.42
N SER A 28 29.14 7.06 6.37
CA SER A 28 27.88 6.33 6.36
C SER A 28 27.04 6.75 7.58
N PRO A 29 25.71 6.81 7.50
CA PRO A 29 24.89 7.19 8.64
C PRO A 29 24.76 6.01 9.61
N SER A 30 25.76 5.84 10.46
CA SER A 30 25.56 5.21 11.76
C SER A 30 25.01 6.29 12.68
N LEU A 31 23.87 6.05 13.32
CA LEU A 31 23.34 6.91 14.39
C LEU A 31 24.46 7.24 15.35
N SER A 32 24.68 8.54 15.57
CA SER A 32 25.78 9.00 16.41
C SER A 32 25.54 8.59 17.87
N SER A 33 26.60 8.18 18.55
CA SER A 33 26.58 7.88 20.00
C SER A 33 26.06 9.03 20.87
N GLN A 34 25.89 10.24 20.34
CA GLN A 34 25.25 11.39 21.02
C GLN A 34 23.72 11.34 20.97
N GLU A 35 23.10 10.81 19.92
CA GLU A 35 21.64 10.60 19.88
C GLU A 35 21.23 9.46 20.81
N ILE A 36 22.06 8.43 20.94
CA ILE A 36 21.87 7.34 21.93
C ILE A 36 22.08 7.86 23.36
N ALA A 37 22.99 8.79 23.60
CA ALA A 37 23.23 9.36 24.93
C ALA A 37 22.14 10.35 25.39
N HIS A 38 21.48 11.06 24.45
CA HIS A 38 20.34 11.94 24.78
C HIS A 38 19.07 11.13 25.12
N ALA A 39 18.90 9.93 24.56
CA ALA A 39 17.80 9.02 24.90
C ALA A 39 17.94 8.42 26.31
N ALA A 40 19.14 8.41 26.90
CA ALA A 40 19.40 7.83 28.22
C ALA A 40 18.95 8.69 29.42
N THR A 41 18.47 9.91 29.22
CA THR A 41 18.05 10.84 30.28
C THR A 41 16.59 11.29 30.19
N VAL A 42 15.80 10.76 29.24
CA VAL A 42 14.37 11.00 29.17
C VAL A 42 13.67 10.05 30.15
N ASP A 43 12.89 10.59 31.06
CA ASP A 43 12.02 9.85 31.98
C ASP A 43 11.22 8.83 31.14
N SER A 44 11.43 7.52 31.40
CA SER A 44 10.85 6.47 30.57
C SER A 44 9.34 6.65 30.53
N SER A 45 8.76 6.76 29.32
CA SER A 45 7.32 6.97 29.14
C SER A 45 6.51 5.97 29.96
N GLU A 46 5.29 6.30 30.31
CA GLU A 46 4.39 5.41 31.04
C GLU A 46 4.19 4.09 30.28
N LEU A 47 4.21 4.17 28.95
CA LEU A 47 4.08 3.01 28.08
C LEU A 47 5.32 2.10 28.15
N GLN A 48 6.54 2.67 28.13
CA GLN A 48 7.76 1.89 28.35
C GLN A 48 7.81 1.22 29.73
N LYS A 49 7.23 1.86 30.77
CA LYS A 49 7.08 1.26 32.10
C LYS A 49 6.09 0.12 32.09
N ALA A 50 4.95 0.25 31.35
CA ALA A 50 3.95 -0.80 31.22
C ALA A 50 4.53 -2.08 30.60
N PHE A 51 5.33 -1.96 29.54
CA PHE A 51 6.05 -3.11 28.95
C PHE A 51 6.95 -3.81 29.98
N ARG A 52 7.74 -3.06 30.74
CA ARG A 52 8.62 -3.64 31.77
C ARG A 52 7.83 -4.31 32.89
N GLN A 53 6.73 -3.72 33.32
CA GLN A 53 5.89 -4.27 34.40
C GLN A 53 5.20 -5.57 33.95
N ALA A 54 4.62 -5.60 32.76
CA ALA A 54 4.02 -6.80 32.20
C ALA A 54 5.07 -7.91 31.98
N ALA A 55 6.25 -7.57 31.46
CA ALA A 55 7.36 -8.49 31.31
C ALA A 55 7.76 -9.15 32.66
N GLN A 56 7.83 -8.36 33.72
CA GLN A 56 8.13 -8.87 35.08
C GLN A 56 6.98 -9.69 35.66
N GLU A 57 5.73 -9.27 35.48
CA GLU A 57 4.54 -9.95 35.99
C GLU A 57 4.39 -11.38 35.45
N PHE A 58 4.65 -11.56 34.14
CA PHE A 58 4.47 -12.83 33.45
C PHE A 58 5.78 -13.56 33.15
N ASP A 59 6.90 -13.03 33.61
CA ASP A 59 8.23 -13.63 33.43
C ASP A 59 8.64 -13.81 31.96
N VAL A 60 8.23 -12.85 31.12
CA VAL A 60 8.56 -12.74 29.70
C VAL A 60 9.72 -11.76 29.53
N PRO A 61 10.74 -12.04 28.70
CA PRO A 61 11.76 -11.04 28.40
C PRO A 61 11.14 -9.78 27.82
N VAL A 62 11.50 -8.62 28.37
CA VAL A 62 10.95 -7.35 27.89
C VAL A 62 11.31 -7.09 26.42
N GLU A 63 12.44 -7.61 25.95
CA GLU A 63 12.87 -7.54 24.57
C GLU A 63 11.91 -8.28 23.62
N ILE A 64 11.42 -9.46 24.02
CA ILE A 64 10.38 -10.21 23.26
C ILE A 64 9.10 -9.38 23.18
N LEU A 65 8.61 -8.89 24.33
CA LEU A 65 7.34 -8.17 24.38
C LEU A 65 7.38 -6.87 23.58
N LEU A 66 8.47 -6.11 23.66
CA LEU A 66 8.68 -4.89 22.87
C LEU A 66 8.80 -5.20 21.38
N ALA A 67 9.57 -6.22 21.00
CA ALA A 67 9.76 -6.56 19.59
C ALA A 67 8.47 -7.12 18.95
N VAL A 68 7.69 -7.92 19.67
CA VAL A 68 6.38 -8.38 19.22
C VAL A 68 5.46 -7.20 18.96
N GLY A 69 5.30 -6.28 19.93
CA GLY A 69 4.47 -5.09 19.74
C GLY A 69 4.94 -4.20 18.59
N TYR A 70 6.26 -4.09 18.36
CA TYR A 70 6.80 -3.36 17.21
C TYR A 70 6.42 -4.02 15.88
N ASN A 71 6.55 -5.34 15.78
CA ASN A 71 6.25 -6.07 14.54
C ASN A 71 4.75 -6.31 14.31
N MET A 72 3.91 -6.04 15.30
CA MET A 72 2.46 -6.10 15.18
C MET A 72 1.82 -4.76 14.77
N SER A 73 2.26 -3.66 15.40
CA SER A 73 1.56 -2.38 15.30
C SER A 73 2.51 -1.16 15.24
N LEU A 74 3.83 -1.34 15.20
CA LEU A 74 4.80 -0.27 15.44
C LEU A 74 4.56 0.48 16.77
N TRP A 75 4.04 -0.22 17.78
CA TRP A 75 3.61 0.33 19.07
C TRP A 75 2.51 1.41 18.98
N GLU A 76 1.67 1.40 17.95
CA GLU A 76 0.50 2.28 17.87
C GLU A 76 -0.74 1.62 18.48
N HIS A 77 -1.60 2.43 19.09
CA HIS A 77 -2.82 1.95 19.78
C HIS A 77 -4.09 2.19 18.98
N HIS A 78 -4.06 3.10 18.02
CA HIS A 78 -5.16 3.45 17.14
C HIS A 78 -6.49 3.77 17.87
N GLY A 79 -6.40 4.33 19.08
CA GLY A 79 -7.57 4.72 19.86
C GLY A 79 -8.45 3.56 20.34
N GLY A 80 -7.95 2.33 20.31
CA GLY A 80 -8.69 1.12 20.72
C GLY A 80 -9.64 0.59 19.65
N LYS A 81 -9.50 1.05 18.40
CA LYS A 81 -10.20 0.49 17.24
C LYS A 81 -9.52 -0.81 16.79
N PRO A 82 -10.27 -1.75 16.22
CA PRO A 82 -9.68 -2.95 15.64
C PRO A 82 -8.97 -2.64 14.32
N SER A 83 -7.99 -3.45 13.99
CA SER A 83 -7.48 -3.55 12.62
C SER A 83 -8.45 -4.37 11.74
N ALA A 84 -8.19 -4.44 10.44
CA ALA A 84 -8.93 -5.24 9.46
C ALA A 84 -9.08 -6.70 9.85
N SER A 85 -8.08 -7.22 10.50
CA SER A 85 -8.07 -8.58 11.02
C SER A 85 -8.64 -8.72 12.44
N GLY A 86 -9.33 -7.70 12.94
CA GLY A 86 -9.90 -7.70 14.29
C GLY A 86 -8.88 -7.62 15.42
N GLY A 87 -7.67 -7.13 15.14
CA GLY A 87 -6.61 -6.97 16.14
C GLY A 87 -6.71 -5.64 16.88
N TYR A 88 -6.59 -5.64 18.20
CA TYR A 88 -6.72 -4.47 19.07
C TYR A 88 -5.43 -4.09 19.79
N GLY A 89 -5.15 -2.80 19.81
CA GLY A 89 -4.09 -2.20 20.62
C GLY A 89 -2.68 -2.52 20.15
N LEU A 90 -1.69 -2.10 20.95
CA LEU A 90 -0.26 -2.22 20.63
C LEU A 90 0.21 -3.64 20.35
N MET A 91 -0.46 -4.62 20.93
CA MET A 91 -0.09 -6.02 20.82
C MET A 91 -0.96 -6.79 19.83
N HIS A 92 -1.88 -6.11 19.13
CA HIS A 92 -2.74 -6.68 18.09
C HIS A 92 -3.47 -7.96 18.57
N LEU A 93 -4.11 -7.90 19.73
CA LEU A 93 -4.91 -9.01 20.24
C LEU A 93 -6.20 -9.13 19.44
N THR A 94 -6.43 -10.26 18.80
CA THR A 94 -7.53 -10.47 17.83
C THR A 94 -8.85 -10.83 18.49
N ASP A 95 -9.94 -10.26 17.99
CA ASP A 95 -11.33 -10.59 18.35
C ASP A 95 -12.19 -10.44 17.10
N VAL A 96 -12.18 -11.49 16.27
CA VAL A 96 -12.90 -11.49 14.97
C VAL A 96 -14.32 -12.00 15.21
N ASN A 97 -15.30 -11.23 14.74
CA ASN A 97 -16.70 -11.62 14.75
C ASN A 97 -17.33 -11.36 13.36
N VAL A 98 -18.57 -11.81 13.15
CA VAL A 98 -19.25 -11.66 11.85
C VAL A 98 -19.37 -10.18 11.45
N ASP A 99 -19.62 -9.30 12.43
CA ASP A 99 -19.78 -7.87 12.18
C ASP A 99 -18.48 -7.19 11.68
N ASN A 100 -17.31 -7.78 12.03
CA ASN A 100 -16.01 -7.30 11.55
C ASN A 100 -15.63 -7.89 10.18
N LEU A 101 -16.31 -8.93 9.71
CA LEU A 101 -16.10 -9.57 8.42
C LEU A 101 -17.04 -9.03 7.35
N GLU A 102 -18.15 -8.44 7.78
CA GLU A 102 -19.06 -7.69 6.91
C GLU A 102 -18.61 -6.22 6.99
N GLY A 103 -17.98 -5.73 5.94
CA GLY A 103 -17.67 -4.29 5.81
C GLY A 103 -18.92 -3.42 5.99
N PRO A 104 -18.80 -2.12 6.23
CA PRO A 104 -19.92 -1.22 6.37
C PRO A 104 -20.84 -1.34 5.17
N ASP A 105 -22.17 -1.31 5.45
CA ASP A 105 -23.30 -1.52 4.55
C ASP A 105 -23.01 -1.33 3.06
N THR A 106 -23.01 -2.43 2.33
CA THR A 106 -22.42 -2.62 1.01
C THR A 106 -23.19 -1.95 -0.15
N SER A 107 -24.21 -1.13 0.12
CA SER A 107 -24.96 -0.43 -0.95
C SER A 107 -24.11 0.55 -1.76
N ASP A 108 -22.98 1.02 -1.19
CA ASP A 108 -22.00 1.89 -1.83
C ASP A 108 -20.61 1.25 -1.91
N ASN A 109 -20.51 -0.06 -1.73
CA ASN A 109 -19.24 -0.78 -1.72
C ASN A 109 -18.56 -0.72 -3.11
N PRO A 110 -17.30 -0.27 -3.20
CA PRO A 110 -16.50 -0.29 -4.41
C PRO A 110 -16.43 -1.67 -5.10
N LEU A 111 -16.60 -2.76 -4.36
CA LEU A 111 -16.73 -4.11 -4.94
C LEU A 111 -17.90 -4.20 -5.94
N HIS A 112 -19.00 -3.49 -5.73
CA HIS A 112 -20.06 -3.35 -6.69
C HIS A 112 -19.61 -2.66 -7.98
N MET A 113 -18.72 -1.69 -7.89
CA MET A 113 -18.12 -1.03 -9.06
C MET A 113 -17.04 -1.90 -9.71
N PHE A 114 -16.28 -2.68 -8.91
CA PHE A 114 -15.31 -3.66 -9.39
C PHE A 114 -15.97 -4.77 -10.23
N LEU A 115 -17.14 -5.23 -9.80
CA LEU A 115 -17.91 -6.28 -10.48
C LEU A 115 -18.69 -5.74 -11.69
N SER A 116 -18.95 -4.42 -11.78
CA SER A 116 -19.79 -3.84 -12.82
C SER A 116 -19.06 -3.43 -14.10
N GLY A 117 -17.86 -3.91 -14.37
CA GLY A 117 -17.04 -3.60 -15.55
C GLY A 117 -17.70 -3.72 -16.93
N LYS A 118 -19.04 -3.76 -17.00
CA LYS A 118 -19.86 -3.68 -18.22
C LYS A 118 -20.80 -2.50 -18.20
N GLU A 119 -20.79 -1.76 -19.31
CA GLU A 119 -21.46 -0.51 -19.52
C GLU A 119 -23.00 -0.53 -19.40
N ASP A 120 -23.75 -1.62 -19.37
CA ASP A 120 -25.19 -1.61 -19.52
C ASP A 120 -25.99 -2.68 -18.73
N ALA A 121 -25.52 -3.19 -17.61
CA ALA A 121 -26.35 -4.07 -16.79
C ALA A 121 -26.87 -3.32 -15.55
N PRO A 122 -28.21 -3.15 -15.39
CA PRO A 122 -28.75 -2.78 -14.10
C PRO A 122 -28.46 -3.93 -13.14
N MET A 123 -27.54 -3.70 -12.18
CA MET A 123 -27.27 -4.64 -11.12
C MET A 123 -28.52 -4.76 -10.24
N GLN A 124 -29.36 -5.74 -10.53
CA GLN A 124 -30.30 -6.23 -9.53
C GLN A 124 -29.46 -6.96 -8.49
N GLY A 125 -29.47 -6.40 -7.28
CA GLY A 125 -28.72 -6.91 -6.14
C GLY A 125 -28.92 -8.42 -5.96
N VAL A 126 -27.90 -9.16 -6.26
CA VAL A 126 -27.70 -10.49 -5.72
C VAL A 126 -26.56 -10.33 -4.70
N VAL A 127 -26.92 -9.80 -3.53
CA VAL A 127 -26.23 -10.26 -2.33
C VAL A 127 -26.46 -11.77 -2.32
N PRO A 128 -25.44 -12.61 -2.36
CA PRO A 128 -25.64 -14.04 -2.24
C PRO A 128 -26.17 -14.35 -0.85
N THR A 129 -27.48 -14.40 -0.73
CA THR A 129 -28.14 -15.07 0.40
C THR A 129 -27.94 -16.55 0.16
N GLY A 130 -26.97 -17.15 0.80
CA GLY A 130 -26.85 -18.59 0.82
C GLY A 130 -25.45 -19.09 0.50
N GLU A 131 -24.85 -19.64 1.52
CA GLU A 131 -23.52 -20.17 1.71
C GLU A 131 -22.48 -19.05 1.95
N GLN A 132 -22.50 -18.52 3.18
CA GLN A 132 -21.30 -17.98 3.82
C GLN A 132 -20.19 -19.01 3.57
N ALA A 133 -19.06 -18.53 3.04
CA ALA A 133 -17.84 -19.32 3.12
C ALA A 133 -17.77 -19.84 4.56
N ASP A 134 -17.48 -21.12 4.73
CA ASP A 134 -17.43 -21.77 6.04
C ASP A 134 -16.14 -21.27 6.73
N ILE A 135 -16.12 -19.98 7.05
CA ILE A 135 -15.04 -19.35 7.81
C ILE A 135 -15.23 -19.90 9.21
N SER A 136 -14.32 -20.78 9.60
CA SER A 136 -14.35 -21.34 10.93
C SER A 136 -14.00 -20.27 11.95
N LEU A 137 -14.98 -19.44 12.34
CA LEU A 137 -14.86 -18.46 13.43
C LEU A 137 -14.49 -19.12 14.76
N SER A 138 -14.36 -20.44 14.82
CA SER A 138 -13.90 -21.16 15.99
C SER A 138 -12.38 -21.27 16.11
N ASP A 139 -11.60 -20.74 15.14
CA ASP A 139 -10.15 -20.77 15.22
C ASP A 139 -9.65 -19.92 16.40
N PRO A 140 -8.90 -20.50 17.36
CA PRO A 140 -8.40 -19.77 18.52
C PRO A 140 -7.49 -18.59 18.18
N SER A 141 -6.86 -18.55 17.01
CA SER A 141 -6.03 -17.43 16.56
C SER A 141 -6.84 -16.16 16.29
N LEU A 142 -8.13 -16.31 15.98
CA LEU A 142 -9.07 -15.21 15.78
C LEU A 142 -9.63 -14.63 17.09
N HIS A 143 -9.33 -15.24 18.24
CA HIS A 143 -9.87 -14.87 19.54
C HIS A 143 -8.81 -14.71 20.64
N THR A 144 -7.62 -14.23 20.26
CA THR A 144 -6.51 -14.05 21.22
C THR A 144 -6.81 -13.00 22.26
N LEU A 145 -7.66 -11.99 21.96
CA LEU A 145 -8.13 -11.00 22.93
C LEU A 145 -8.94 -11.64 24.08
N THR A 146 -9.91 -12.49 23.73
CA THR A 146 -10.69 -13.23 24.72
C THR A 146 -9.81 -14.16 25.53
N ALA A 147 -8.92 -14.90 24.86
CA ALA A 147 -7.97 -15.78 25.57
C ALA A 147 -7.04 -15.02 26.53
N ALA A 148 -6.60 -13.81 26.16
CA ALA A 148 -5.81 -12.93 27.02
C ALA A 148 -6.62 -12.39 28.21
N ALA A 149 -7.87 -11.98 27.97
CA ALA A 149 -8.79 -11.49 28.97
C ALA A 149 -9.09 -12.57 30.04
N ASP A 150 -9.32 -13.81 29.61
CA ASP A 150 -9.52 -14.97 30.51
C ASP A 150 -8.29 -15.22 31.37
N LEU A 151 -7.07 -15.15 30.81
CA LEU A 151 -5.82 -15.32 31.58
C LEU A 151 -5.65 -14.24 32.65
N LEU A 152 -6.11 -13.02 32.37
CA LEU A 152 -6.06 -11.90 33.33
C LEU A 152 -7.28 -11.85 34.26
N SER A 153 -8.33 -12.63 34.01
CA SER A 153 -9.63 -12.52 34.67
C SER A 153 -10.22 -11.09 34.57
N LEU A 154 -10.11 -10.48 33.39
CA LEU A 154 -10.61 -9.15 33.06
C LEU A 154 -11.64 -9.21 31.90
N PRO A 155 -12.53 -8.22 31.79
CA PRO A 155 -13.35 -8.07 30.58
C PRO A 155 -12.48 -7.79 29.34
N SER A 156 -12.84 -8.37 28.19
CA SER A 156 -12.15 -8.10 26.91
C SER A 156 -12.13 -6.61 26.54
N GLU A 157 -13.20 -5.87 26.87
CA GLU A 157 -13.31 -4.43 26.65
C GLU A 157 -12.23 -3.60 27.37
N ASP A 158 -11.71 -4.10 28.50
CA ASP A 158 -10.62 -3.42 29.20
C ASP A 158 -9.30 -3.54 28.40
N LEU A 159 -9.08 -4.68 27.73
CA LEU A 159 -7.89 -4.89 26.90
C LEU A 159 -7.97 -4.11 25.56
N LYS A 160 -9.18 -3.82 25.08
CA LYS A 160 -9.36 -2.97 23.88
C LYS A 160 -9.00 -1.51 24.18
N LYS A 161 -9.38 -1.00 25.35
CA LYS A 161 -9.33 0.43 25.71
C LYS A 161 -8.08 0.85 26.49
N ASP A 162 -7.54 -0.03 27.32
CA ASP A 162 -6.39 0.24 28.19
C ASP A 162 -5.14 -0.43 27.64
N GLN A 163 -4.21 0.39 27.13
CA GLN A 163 -2.91 -0.04 26.59
C GLN A 163 -2.13 -0.93 27.56
N LYS A 164 -2.18 -0.65 28.87
CA LYS A 164 -1.49 -1.45 29.90
C LYS A 164 -2.09 -2.84 30.00
N GLN A 165 -3.42 -2.96 29.95
CA GLN A 165 -4.09 -4.26 29.98
C GLN A 165 -3.86 -5.03 28.66
N ASN A 166 -3.79 -4.35 27.52
CA ASN A 166 -3.44 -4.95 26.24
C ASN A 166 -2.03 -5.58 26.28
N ILE A 167 -1.03 -4.84 26.77
CA ILE A 167 0.33 -5.33 26.94
C ILE A 167 0.39 -6.51 27.93
N ARG A 168 -0.33 -6.43 29.06
CA ARG A 168 -0.40 -7.52 30.06
C ARG A 168 -1.02 -8.80 29.47
N GLY A 169 -2.11 -8.64 28.68
CA GLY A 169 -2.76 -9.75 27.98
C GLY A 169 -1.83 -10.49 27.04
N ALA A 170 -1.08 -9.75 26.24
CA ALA A 170 -0.07 -10.32 25.34
C ALA A 170 1.06 -11.01 26.10
N ALA A 171 1.54 -10.44 27.20
CA ALA A 171 2.57 -11.06 28.03
C ALA A 171 2.08 -12.39 28.63
N ALA A 172 0.83 -12.45 29.11
CA ALA A 172 0.21 -13.66 29.58
C ALA A 172 0.09 -14.76 28.52
N LEU A 173 -0.29 -14.37 27.28
CA LEU A 173 -0.35 -15.28 26.14
C LEU A 173 1.04 -15.81 25.76
N LEU A 174 2.04 -14.94 25.64
CA LEU A 174 3.41 -15.35 25.34
C LEU A 174 3.97 -16.32 26.37
N ALA A 175 3.73 -16.09 27.67
CA ALA A 175 4.11 -17.03 28.73
C ALA A 175 3.42 -18.39 28.56
N LYS A 176 2.12 -18.40 28.26
CA LYS A 176 1.37 -19.64 27.96
C LYS A 176 1.92 -20.37 26.74
N TYR A 177 2.26 -19.64 25.70
CA TYR A 177 2.81 -20.21 24.46
C TYR A 177 4.22 -20.77 24.67
N ALA A 178 5.03 -20.13 25.53
CA ALA A 178 6.33 -20.66 25.90
C ALA A 178 6.23 -22.03 26.60
N ASP A 179 5.25 -22.19 27.51
CA ASP A 179 4.99 -23.50 28.13
C ASP A 179 4.60 -24.56 27.12
N GLN A 180 3.86 -24.19 26.07
CA GLN A 180 3.42 -25.12 25.02
C GLN A 180 4.56 -25.54 24.07
N THR A 181 5.54 -24.66 23.86
CA THR A 181 6.62 -24.87 22.88
C THR A 181 7.90 -25.43 23.48
N VAL A 182 8.18 -25.14 24.73
CA VAL A 182 9.40 -25.59 25.42
C VAL A 182 9.12 -26.61 26.53
N GLY A 183 7.84 -26.72 26.94
CA GLY A 183 7.40 -27.65 28.02
C GLY A 183 7.92 -27.29 29.42
N LYS A 184 8.53 -26.12 29.56
CA LYS A 184 9.08 -25.54 30.76
C LYS A 184 9.37 -24.06 30.54
N LYS A 185 9.74 -23.33 31.58
CA LYS A 185 10.22 -21.96 31.43
C LYS A 185 11.43 -21.92 30.50
N PRO A 186 11.46 -21.06 29.44
CA PRO A 186 12.63 -20.85 28.59
C PRO A 186 13.86 -20.45 29.40
N ASN A 187 15.04 -21.00 29.03
CA ASN A 187 16.29 -20.71 29.76
C ASN A 187 16.90 -19.36 29.35
N GLY A 188 16.64 -18.90 28.16
CA GLY A 188 17.19 -17.68 27.59
C GLY A 188 16.26 -17.04 26.54
N LEU A 189 16.68 -15.91 26.01
CA LEU A 189 15.95 -15.17 25.02
C LEU A 189 15.75 -15.98 23.72
N ASP A 190 16.69 -16.83 23.38
CA ASP A 190 16.71 -17.72 22.22
C ASP A 190 15.58 -18.77 22.23
N ASP A 191 15.19 -19.28 23.41
CA ASP A 191 14.16 -20.31 23.53
C ASP A 191 12.71 -19.81 23.36
N TRP A 192 12.52 -18.50 23.22
CA TRP A 192 11.18 -17.90 23.01
C TRP A 192 10.70 -17.97 21.56
N TYR A 193 11.53 -18.46 20.63
CA TYR A 193 11.20 -18.44 19.20
C TYR A 193 9.87 -19.12 18.87
N GLY A 194 9.60 -20.33 19.42
CA GLY A 194 8.34 -21.03 19.21
C GLY A 194 7.12 -20.29 19.77
N ALA A 195 7.26 -19.65 20.94
CA ALA A 195 6.19 -18.83 21.52
C ALA A 195 5.87 -17.61 20.66
N VAL A 196 6.89 -16.95 20.13
CA VAL A 196 6.75 -15.84 19.18
C VAL A 196 6.14 -16.31 17.88
N ALA A 197 6.58 -17.43 17.32
CA ALA A 197 5.99 -18.04 16.13
C ALA A 197 4.50 -18.32 16.32
N LYS A 198 4.11 -18.87 17.47
CA LYS A 198 2.69 -19.10 17.78
C LYS A 198 1.88 -17.81 17.92
N TYR A 199 2.51 -16.74 18.38
CA TYR A 199 1.85 -15.43 18.54
C TYR A 199 1.44 -14.81 17.21
N SER A 200 2.07 -15.18 16.07
CA SER A 200 1.67 -14.73 14.75
C SER A 200 0.22 -15.09 14.41
N GLY A 201 -0.28 -16.19 14.95
CA GLY A 201 -1.58 -16.77 14.59
C GLY A 201 -1.53 -17.63 13.32
N SER A 202 -0.41 -17.69 12.61
CA SER A 202 -0.28 -18.47 11.39
C SER A 202 -0.43 -19.97 11.64
N SER A 203 -1.25 -20.63 10.84
CA SER A 203 -1.38 -22.08 10.82
C SER A 203 -0.29 -22.77 9.99
N ASP A 204 0.49 -21.97 9.25
CA ASP A 204 1.56 -22.41 8.38
C ASP A 204 2.94 -22.17 9.00
N GLU A 205 3.86 -23.15 8.84
CA GLU A 205 5.18 -23.05 9.45
C GLU A 205 6.02 -21.90 8.83
N ALA A 206 5.87 -21.65 7.53
CA ALA A 206 6.64 -20.60 6.87
C ALA A 206 6.23 -19.21 7.36
N GLY A 207 4.92 -18.91 7.48
CA GLY A 207 4.43 -17.64 8.01
C GLY A 207 4.78 -17.44 9.48
N ALA A 208 4.63 -18.47 10.30
CA ALA A 208 5.01 -18.41 11.71
C ALA A 208 6.51 -18.16 11.90
N ARG A 209 7.37 -18.77 11.06
CA ARG A 209 8.83 -18.54 11.04
C ARG A 209 9.18 -17.13 10.58
N ASP A 210 8.53 -16.63 9.54
CA ASP A 210 8.77 -15.29 9.02
C ASP A 210 8.54 -14.23 10.09
N PHE A 211 7.41 -14.32 10.79
CA PHE A 211 7.11 -13.40 11.88
C PHE A 211 8.15 -13.51 13.01
N ALA A 212 8.47 -14.71 13.45
CA ALA A 212 9.46 -14.91 14.51
C ALA A 212 10.84 -14.41 14.10
N ASP A 213 11.29 -14.66 12.88
CA ASP A 213 12.57 -14.18 12.36
C ASP A 213 12.64 -12.64 12.38
N ARG A 214 11.57 -11.94 11.95
CA ARG A 214 11.48 -10.46 12.01
C ARG A 214 11.51 -9.92 13.45
N VAL A 215 10.83 -10.58 14.37
CA VAL A 215 10.89 -10.21 15.79
C VAL A 215 12.31 -10.31 16.34
N TYR A 216 13.04 -11.39 16.01
CA TYR A 216 14.43 -11.56 16.43
C TYR A 216 15.39 -10.62 15.70
N GLU A 217 15.13 -10.27 14.46
CA GLU A 217 15.86 -9.22 13.75
C GLU A 217 15.68 -7.86 14.45
N THR A 218 14.47 -7.52 14.85
CA THR A 218 14.17 -6.31 15.62
C THR A 218 14.88 -6.30 16.98
N ILE A 219 14.98 -7.44 17.68
CA ILE A 219 15.75 -7.55 18.91
C ILE A 219 17.24 -7.30 18.66
N ASN A 220 17.79 -7.88 17.59
CA ASN A 220 19.21 -7.76 17.26
C ASN A 220 19.60 -6.35 16.83
N ASN A 221 18.73 -5.66 16.09
CA ASN A 221 18.98 -4.33 15.56
C ASN A 221 18.54 -3.20 16.51
N GLY A 222 17.62 -3.50 17.42
CA GLY A 222 16.93 -2.51 18.23
C GLY A 222 15.90 -1.72 17.42
N ALA A 223 15.01 -1.01 18.13
CA ALA A 223 14.03 -0.10 17.56
C ALA A 223 13.77 1.07 18.51
N ALA A 224 13.43 2.23 17.96
CA ALA A 224 13.02 3.39 18.74
C ALA A 224 11.98 4.20 17.96
N LYS A 225 10.92 4.65 18.64
CA LYS A 225 9.85 5.43 18.04
C LYS A 225 9.20 6.36 19.05
N GLN A 226 8.70 7.48 18.56
CA GLN A 226 7.70 8.29 19.23
C GLN A 226 6.36 7.95 18.61
N THR A 227 5.43 7.45 19.42
CA THR A 227 4.08 7.06 19.04
C THR A 227 3.19 8.28 18.77
N GLU A 228 2.02 8.08 18.18
CA GLU A 228 1.07 9.16 17.86
C GLU A 228 0.58 9.91 19.12
N ASP A 229 0.45 9.22 20.24
CA ASP A 229 0.11 9.82 21.54
C ASP A 229 1.29 10.59 22.20
N GLY A 230 2.45 10.63 21.54
CA GLY A 230 3.66 11.31 22.01
C GLY A 230 4.52 10.49 22.95
N SER A 231 4.21 9.24 23.23
CA SER A 231 5.03 8.37 24.05
C SER A 231 6.32 7.98 23.33
N SER A 232 7.44 7.91 24.05
CA SER A 232 8.70 7.42 23.50
C SER A 232 8.96 6.00 23.96
N ILE A 233 9.13 5.07 23.00
CA ILE A 233 9.42 3.66 23.25
C ILE A 233 10.75 3.31 22.60
N GLN A 234 11.55 2.52 23.29
CA GLN A 234 12.84 2.07 22.82
C GLN A 234 13.11 0.61 23.18
N LEU A 235 13.57 -0.15 22.22
CA LEU A 235 14.19 -1.45 22.36
C LEU A 235 15.67 -1.31 22.04
N ALA A 236 16.55 -1.46 23.04
CA ALA A 236 18.00 -1.46 22.80
C ALA A 236 18.42 -2.74 22.05
N PRO A 237 19.37 -2.67 21.12
CA PRO A 237 19.87 -3.85 20.42
C PRO A 237 20.43 -4.89 21.39
N LYS A 238 20.10 -6.17 21.16
CA LYS A 238 20.57 -7.29 21.97
C LYS A 238 20.83 -8.50 21.10
N HIS A 239 22.08 -8.84 20.89
CA HIS A 239 22.46 -9.97 20.05
C HIS A 239 22.01 -11.30 20.64
N THR A 240 21.20 -12.02 19.87
CA THR A 240 20.74 -13.38 20.20
C THR A 240 20.56 -14.17 18.89
N THR A 241 20.74 -15.47 18.99
CA THR A 241 20.45 -16.40 17.88
C THR A 241 19.29 -17.27 18.29
N PRO A 242 18.14 -17.20 17.59
CA PRO A 242 16.93 -17.92 18.01
C PRO A 242 17.09 -19.44 17.91
N ASN A 243 16.54 -20.15 18.88
CA ASN A 243 16.40 -21.59 18.87
C ASN A 243 15.17 -21.99 18.05
N LYS A 244 15.35 -22.14 16.72
CA LYS A 244 14.26 -22.46 15.79
C LYS A 244 13.63 -23.84 15.98
N GLU A 245 14.26 -24.72 16.75
CA GLU A 245 13.69 -26.04 17.06
C GLU A 245 12.43 -25.95 17.96
N THR A 246 12.28 -24.84 18.69
CA THR A 246 11.15 -24.62 19.59
C THR A 246 9.80 -24.44 18.87
N ILE A 247 9.80 -24.32 17.55
CA ILE A 247 8.55 -24.26 16.74
C ILE A 247 7.92 -25.65 16.54
N LYS A 248 8.72 -26.71 16.54
CA LYS A 248 8.27 -28.07 16.18
C LYS A 248 7.06 -28.58 16.99
N PRO A 249 6.92 -28.29 18.29
CA PRO A 249 5.74 -28.71 19.06
C PRO A 249 4.41 -28.08 18.62
N LEU A 250 4.45 -27.06 17.76
CA LEU A 250 3.25 -26.42 17.24
C LEU A 250 2.57 -27.24 16.14
N HIS A 251 3.28 -28.21 15.53
CA HIS A 251 2.76 -29.08 14.45
C HIS A 251 2.06 -28.29 13.34
N LEU A 252 2.66 -27.17 12.95
CA LEU A 252 2.16 -26.32 11.87
C LEU A 252 2.20 -27.04 10.52
N LYS A 253 1.38 -26.63 9.58
CA LYS A 253 1.40 -27.17 8.22
C LYS A 253 2.74 -26.84 7.58
N SER A 254 3.39 -27.81 6.95
CA SER A 254 4.59 -27.62 6.15
C SER A 254 4.24 -27.87 4.68
N ASP A 255 4.69 -27.00 3.78
CA ASP A 255 4.47 -27.09 2.34
C ASP A 255 5.30 -28.19 1.68
N GLU A 256 5.18 -29.43 2.15
CA GLU A 256 5.77 -30.57 1.45
C GLU A 256 4.75 -31.18 0.48
N GLY A 257 4.60 -30.59 -0.74
CA GLY A 257 4.16 -31.37 -1.90
C GLY A 257 2.83 -31.06 -2.58
N GLU A 258 2.21 -29.89 -2.42
CA GLU A 258 1.08 -29.45 -3.25
C GLU A 258 1.46 -28.27 -4.12
N ASP A 259 0.77 -28.05 -5.26
CA ASP A 259 1.09 -27.10 -6.32
C ASP A 259 1.64 -25.78 -5.77
N MET A 260 2.94 -25.59 -5.98
CA MET A 260 3.66 -24.54 -5.29
C MET A 260 3.27 -23.19 -5.85
N ALA A 261 2.68 -22.34 -5.01
CA ALA A 261 2.54 -20.94 -5.29
C ALA A 261 3.92 -20.32 -5.61
N ASP A 262 3.96 -19.40 -6.57
CA ASP A 262 5.18 -18.68 -6.93
C ASP A 262 5.46 -17.58 -5.90
N CYS A 263 6.16 -17.97 -4.85
CA CYS A 263 6.47 -17.15 -3.70
C CYS A 263 7.92 -17.34 -3.23
N PRO A 264 8.49 -16.33 -2.55
CA PRO A 264 9.82 -16.46 -1.97
C PRO A 264 9.82 -17.48 -0.83
N LYS A 265 10.90 -18.23 -0.70
CA LYS A 265 11.09 -19.19 0.40
C LYS A 265 10.90 -18.52 1.76
N GLY A 266 10.17 -19.19 2.65
CA GLY A 266 9.91 -18.74 4.02
C GLY A 266 8.80 -17.70 4.13
N LEU A 267 7.95 -17.54 3.11
CA LEU A 267 6.64 -16.93 3.20
C LEU A 267 5.58 -18.05 3.24
N ALA A 268 4.55 -17.87 4.06
CA ALA A 268 3.35 -18.69 3.97
C ALA A 268 2.64 -18.34 2.66
N CYS A 269 2.47 -19.33 1.79
CA CYS A 269 1.93 -19.08 0.47
C CYS A 269 1.23 -20.32 -0.06
N HIS A 270 -0.03 -20.16 -0.45
CA HIS A 270 -0.87 -21.24 -0.94
C HIS A 270 -1.37 -20.95 -2.34
N PHE A 271 -1.57 -21.99 -3.17
CA PHE A 271 -2.23 -21.82 -4.45
C PHE A 271 -3.68 -22.27 -4.35
N VAL A 272 -4.63 -21.33 -4.50
CA VAL A 272 -6.07 -21.59 -4.50
C VAL A 272 -6.66 -20.91 -5.74
N PRO A 273 -6.96 -21.66 -6.83
CA PRO A 273 -7.27 -21.05 -8.11
C PRO A 273 -8.57 -20.24 -8.10
N ALA A 274 -8.55 -19.10 -8.77
CA ALA A 274 -9.74 -18.34 -9.13
C ALA A 274 -10.59 -19.13 -10.15
N ALA A 275 -11.88 -18.77 -10.29
CA ALA A 275 -12.78 -19.45 -11.19
C ALA A 275 -12.37 -19.26 -12.66
N TYR A 276 -12.43 -20.35 -13.42
CA TYR A 276 -12.19 -20.39 -14.85
C TYR A 276 -13.20 -21.27 -15.56
N LYS A 277 -14.35 -20.71 -15.94
CA LYS A 277 -15.42 -21.39 -16.66
C LYS A 277 -16.13 -20.45 -17.64
N LYS A 278 -16.78 -21.05 -18.61
CA LYS A 278 -17.60 -20.36 -19.60
C LYS A 278 -19.01 -20.15 -19.08
N ILE A 279 -19.47 -18.90 -19.02
CA ILE A 279 -20.79 -18.53 -18.49
C ILE A 279 -21.53 -17.57 -19.42
N ASN A 280 -22.85 -17.53 -19.30
CA ASN A 280 -23.73 -16.54 -19.93
C ASN A 280 -24.15 -15.47 -18.90
N HIS A 281 -24.65 -14.33 -19.38
CA HIS A 281 -25.19 -13.27 -18.55
C HIS A 281 -26.35 -13.66 -17.63
N ASP A 282 -27.08 -14.69 -17.98
CA ASP A 282 -28.22 -15.22 -17.20
C ASP A 282 -27.80 -16.37 -16.27
N GLY A 283 -26.48 -16.55 -16.07
CA GLY A 283 -25.94 -17.64 -15.28
C GLY A 283 -25.78 -18.94 -16.05
N THR A 284 -26.14 -18.99 -17.33
CA THR A 284 -25.84 -20.08 -18.24
C THR A 284 -24.53 -19.84 -18.96
N TYR A 285 -24.09 -20.76 -19.84
CA TYR A 285 -22.83 -20.56 -20.57
C TYR A 285 -22.95 -19.52 -21.68
N TYR A 286 -22.06 -18.54 -21.65
CA TYR A 286 -21.97 -17.46 -22.62
C TYR A 286 -20.81 -17.71 -23.59
N GLU A 287 -21.15 -17.76 -24.88
CA GLU A 287 -20.17 -17.97 -25.94
C GLU A 287 -19.23 -16.76 -26.07
N GLY A 288 -18.26 -16.61 -25.23
CA GLY A 288 -17.35 -15.49 -25.15
C GLY A 288 -16.96 -15.05 -23.74
N SER A 289 -17.49 -15.63 -22.65
CA SER A 289 -17.10 -15.30 -21.27
C SER A 289 -16.70 -16.54 -20.48
N TYR A 290 -15.51 -16.53 -19.85
CA TYR A 290 -14.89 -17.74 -19.34
C TYR A 290 -14.14 -17.52 -18.02
N GLY A 291 -14.86 -17.26 -16.95
CA GLY A 291 -14.27 -17.09 -15.63
C GLY A 291 -13.76 -15.67 -15.38
N ASN A 292 -12.74 -15.53 -14.55
CA ASN A 292 -12.31 -14.29 -13.95
C ASN A 292 -10.94 -13.79 -14.44
N TYR A 293 -10.32 -14.50 -15.38
CA TYR A 293 -9.01 -14.16 -15.93
C TYR A 293 -8.82 -14.76 -17.32
N ASP A 294 -7.78 -14.34 -18.03
CA ASP A 294 -7.39 -14.94 -19.31
C ASP A 294 -6.15 -15.81 -19.14
N LYS A 295 -6.20 -17.04 -19.67
CA LYS A 295 -5.01 -17.87 -19.78
C LYS A 295 -4.05 -17.27 -20.79
N ALA A 296 -2.76 -17.24 -20.44
CA ALA A 296 -1.69 -16.69 -21.24
C ALA A 296 -0.38 -17.46 -21.02
N ASN A 297 0.72 -16.99 -21.59
CA ASN A 297 2.04 -17.57 -21.39
C ASN A 297 3.11 -16.48 -21.22
N ARG A 298 2.76 -15.43 -20.45
CA ARG A 298 3.70 -14.32 -20.17
C ARG A 298 4.85 -14.78 -19.28
N PRO A 299 6.08 -14.33 -19.47
CA PRO A 299 6.56 -13.49 -20.59
C PRO A 299 7.01 -14.32 -21.82
N HIS A 300 6.76 -15.63 -21.84
CA HIS A 300 7.29 -16.54 -22.89
C HIS A 300 6.66 -16.31 -24.25
N ASP A 301 5.48 -15.71 -24.31
CA ASP A 301 4.81 -15.24 -25.53
C ASP A 301 5.23 -13.82 -25.96
N ASN A 302 6.29 -13.28 -25.34
CA ASN A 302 6.84 -11.92 -25.49
C ASN A 302 5.95 -10.81 -24.94
N GLN A 303 4.87 -11.11 -24.18
CA GLN A 303 4.13 -10.11 -23.42
C GLN A 303 4.82 -9.86 -22.09
N GLU A 304 5.53 -8.75 -21.98
CA GLU A 304 6.27 -8.38 -20.77
C GLU A 304 5.34 -8.14 -19.58
N ILE A 305 5.77 -8.56 -18.38
CA ILE A 305 5.19 -8.15 -17.10
C ILE A 305 6.06 -7.00 -16.58
N LYS A 306 5.51 -5.78 -16.57
CA LYS A 306 6.24 -4.52 -16.31
C LYS A 306 5.86 -3.86 -14.98
N TYR A 307 4.66 -4.13 -14.48
CA TYR A 307 4.11 -3.44 -13.32
C TYR A 307 3.67 -4.42 -12.25
N ILE A 308 3.71 -3.97 -11.00
CA ILE A 308 2.98 -4.58 -9.90
C ILE A 308 1.96 -3.54 -9.44
N VAL A 309 0.69 -3.91 -9.44
CA VAL A 309 -0.42 -3.06 -9.03
C VAL A 309 -0.88 -3.49 -7.65
N LEU A 310 -0.81 -2.57 -6.69
CA LEU A 310 -1.24 -2.80 -5.32
C LEU A 310 -2.70 -2.37 -5.17
N HIS A 311 -3.48 -3.25 -4.58
CA HIS A 311 -4.90 -3.08 -4.28
C HIS A 311 -5.15 -3.21 -2.78
N ASP A 312 -6.33 -2.85 -2.34
CA ASP A 312 -6.90 -3.40 -1.13
C ASP A 312 -8.25 -4.07 -1.43
N THR A 313 -8.60 -5.04 -0.60
CA THR A 313 -9.74 -5.92 -0.88
C THR A 313 -11.10 -5.28 -0.58
N GLU A 314 -11.18 -4.20 0.19
CA GLU A 314 -12.41 -3.61 0.75
C GLU A 314 -13.29 -4.63 1.53
N ILE A 315 -12.85 -5.89 1.66
CA ILE A 315 -13.50 -6.99 2.35
C ILE A 315 -12.45 -7.90 3.00
N SER A 316 -12.88 -8.91 3.76
CA SER A 316 -11.95 -9.84 4.39
C SER A 316 -11.22 -10.74 3.37
N TYR A 317 -10.03 -11.20 3.75
CA TYR A 317 -9.19 -12.12 2.99
C TYR A 317 -9.95 -13.36 2.48
N ASP A 318 -10.71 -14.05 3.35
CA ASP A 318 -11.43 -15.26 2.97
C ASP A 318 -12.62 -14.98 2.05
N LEU A 319 -13.30 -13.85 2.26
CA LEU A 319 -14.39 -13.45 1.37
C LEU A 319 -13.83 -13.06 -0.02
N THR A 320 -12.68 -12.41 -0.10
CA THR A 320 -12.00 -12.10 -1.36
C THR A 320 -11.70 -13.37 -2.16
N LYS A 321 -11.15 -14.40 -1.52
CA LYS A 321 -10.93 -15.71 -2.17
C LYS A 321 -12.24 -16.30 -2.69
N THR A 322 -13.28 -16.29 -1.86
CA THR A 322 -14.60 -16.80 -2.25
C THR A 322 -15.18 -16.04 -3.43
N VAL A 323 -15.06 -14.72 -3.46
CA VAL A 323 -15.51 -13.87 -4.57
C VAL A 323 -14.77 -14.23 -5.86
N PHE A 324 -13.45 -14.34 -5.81
CA PHE A 324 -12.65 -14.69 -7.00
C PHE A 324 -12.86 -16.15 -7.46
N GLN A 325 -13.37 -17.03 -6.60
CA GLN A 325 -13.76 -18.39 -6.97
C GLN A 325 -15.16 -18.51 -7.58
N ARG A 326 -15.94 -17.42 -7.62
CA ARG A 326 -17.24 -17.39 -8.30
C ARG A 326 -17.06 -17.07 -9.77
N GLU A 327 -17.65 -17.91 -10.64
CA GLU A 327 -17.56 -17.79 -12.09
C GLU A 327 -18.15 -16.48 -12.64
N THR A 328 -19.11 -15.89 -11.92
CA THR A 328 -19.82 -14.67 -12.30
C THR A 328 -19.13 -13.37 -11.86
N THR A 329 -18.04 -13.43 -11.10
CA THR A 329 -17.38 -12.26 -10.56
C THR A 329 -16.77 -11.38 -11.65
N GLN A 330 -16.14 -11.98 -12.66
CA GLN A 330 -15.45 -11.28 -13.76
C GLN A 330 -14.36 -10.31 -13.28
N ALA A 331 -13.78 -10.60 -12.14
CA ALA A 331 -12.64 -9.88 -11.55
C ALA A 331 -11.77 -10.87 -10.77
N SER A 332 -10.49 -10.54 -10.60
CA SER A 332 -9.53 -11.38 -9.88
C SER A 332 -8.23 -10.61 -9.65
N ALA A 333 -7.38 -11.13 -8.78
CA ALA A 333 -5.99 -10.72 -8.68
C ALA A 333 -5.09 -11.96 -8.64
N HIS A 334 -3.78 -11.78 -8.89
CA HIS A 334 -2.84 -12.89 -8.83
C HIS A 334 -2.62 -13.35 -7.39
N TYR A 335 -2.56 -12.41 -6.46
CA TYR A 335 -2.30 -12.68 -5.04
C TYR A 335 -3.28 -11.95 -4.14
N VAL A 336 -3.59 -12.56 -3.01
CA VAL A 336 -4.31 -11.95 -1.89
C VAL A 336 -3.48 -12.14 -0.63
N ILE A 337 -3.27 -11.09 0.16
CA ILE A 337 -2.44 -11.10 1.38
C ILE A 337 -3.33 -10.82 2.60
N ARG A 338 -3.29 -11.70 3.59
CA ARG A 338 -4.01 -11.53 4.85
C ARG A 338 -3.27 -10.56 5.79
N SER A 339 -4.01 -9.63 6.37
CA SER A 339 -3.42 -8.60 7.25
C SER A 339 -2.97 -9.13 8.62
N SER A 340 -3.63 -10.16 9.15
CA SER A 340 -3.38 -10.66 10.50
C SER A 340 -2.00 -11.32 10.68
N ASP A 341 -1.49 -12.01 9.66
CA ASP A 341 -0.25 -12.79 9.76
C ASP A 341 0.62 -12.74 8.50
N GLY A 342 0.13 -12.06 7.43
CA GLY A 342 0.85 -11.96 6.17
C GLY A 342 0.77 -13.22 5.31
N ASP A 343 -0.18 -14.13 5.58
CA ASP A 343 -0.45 -15.30 4.75
C ASP A 343 -0.87 -14.89 3.35
N ILE A 344 -0.35 -15.57 2.34
CA ILE A 344 -0.55 -15.23 0.93
C ILE A 344 -1.29 -16.36 0.22
N THR A 345 -2.37 -16.03 -0.46
CA THR A 345 -2.96 -16.93 -1.45
C THR A 345 -2.64 -16.42 -2.85
N GLN A 346 -1.96 -17.22 -3.64
CA GLN A 346 -1.91 -17.05 -5.09
C GLN A 346 -3.17 -17.66 -5.71
N MET A 347 -3.89 -16.88 -6.51
CA MET A 347 -5.14 -17.31 -7.11
C MET A 347 -5.05 -17.49 -8.62
N ILE A 348 -4.01 -16.93 -9.25
CA ILE A 348 -3.78 -17.03 -10.69
C ILE A 348 -2.28 -17.17 -10.92
N ASP A 349 -1.89 -18.07 -11.83
CA ASP A 349 -0.51 -18.17 -12.29
C ASP A 349 -0.03 -16.84 -12.87
N ASN A 350 1.20 -16.41 -12.55
CA ASN A 350 1.75 -15.13 -13.03
C ASN A 350 1.80 -15.03 -14.57
N LYS A 351 1.90 -16.18 -15.26
CA LYS A 351 1.84 -16.22 -16.72
C LYS A 351 0.49 -15.82 -17.29
N ASP A 352 -0.59 -15.98 -16.55
CA ASP A 352 -1.97 -15.68 -16.94
C ASP A 352 -2.30 -14.20 -16.68
N VAL A 353 -3.40 -13.68 -17.22
CA VAL A 353 -3.80 -12.29 -17.07
C VAL A 353 -4.98 -12.16 -16.12
N ALA A 354 -4.73 -11.70 -14.90
CA ALA A 354 -5.80 -11.38 -13.95
C ALA A 354 -6.55 -10.10 -14.39
N TRP A 355 -7.83 -10.03 -14.03
CA TRP A 355 -8.68 -8.85 -14.31
C TRP A 355 -8.81 -8.00 -13.05
N HIS A 356 -7.80 -7.15 -12.79
CA HIS A 356 -7.72 -6.37 -11.56
C HIS A 356 -7.67 -4.85 -11.77
N ALA A 357 -7.10 -4.37 -12.88
CA ALA A 357 -6.79 -2.95 -13.03
C ALA A 357 -7.85 -2.14 -13.81
N GLY A 358 -8.97 -2.75 -14.24
CA GLY A 358 -9.99 -2.08 -15.03
C GLY A 358 -9.49 -1.53 -16.39
N ASN A 359 -8.29 -1.88 -16.79
CA ASN A 359 -7.60 -1.41 -17.99
C ASN A 359 -6.78 -2.54 -18.59
N TRP A 360 -7.14 -2.98 -19.80
CA TRP A 360 -6.49 -4.13 -20.45
C TRP A 360 -5.00 -3.93 -20.73
N TYR A 361 -4.57 -2.72 -21.06
CA TYR A 361 -3.16 -2.42 -21.25
C TYR A 361 -2.34 -2.73 -19.99
N PHE A 362 -2.86 -2.33 -18.83
CA PHE A 362 -2.23 -2.61 -17.54
C PHE A 362 -2.44 -4.06 -17.10
N ASN A 363 -3.65 -4.64 -17.20
CA ASN A 363 -3.89 -6.05 -16.86
C ASN A 363 -2.91 -6.97 -17.58
N SER A 364 -2.74 -6.77 -18.89
CA SER A 364 -1.85 -7.63 -19.71
C SER A 364 -0.36 -7.48 -19.37
N LYS A 365 0.04 -6.43 -18.65
CA LYS A 365 1.44 -6.09 -18.33
C LYS A 365 1.74 -6.07 -16.84
N SER A 366 0.83 -6.51 -16.00
CA SER A 366 1.02 -6.41 -14.55
C SER A 366 0.70 -7.70 -13.80
N ILE A 367 1.13 -7.69 -12.55
CA ILE A 367 0.68 -8.61 -11.51
C ILE A 367 -0.10 -7.77 -10.49
N GLY A 368 -1.35 -8.14 -10.21
CA GLY A 368 -2.19 -7.51 -9.20
C GLY A 368 -2.06 -8.21 -7.85
N ILE A 369 -1.91 -7.45 -6.78
CA ILE A 369 -1.79 -7.94 -5.41
C ILE A 369 -2.82 -7.24 -4.55
N GLU A 370 -3.77 -7.99 -4.04
CA GLU A 370 -4.78 -7.55 -3.07
C GLU A 370 -4.24 -7.62 -1.65
N HIS A 371 -4.50 -6.58 -0.88
CA HIS A 371 -4.15 -6.50 0.53
C HIS A 371 -5.43 -6.42 1.34
N GLU A 372 -5.62 -7.36 2.26
CA GLU A 372 -6.78 -7.30 3.13
C GLU A 372 -6.84 -5.97 3.86
N GLY A 373 -7.90 -5.17 3.59
CA GLY A 373 -8.07 -3.83 4.12
C GLY A 373 -9.32 -3.14 3.61
N ILE A 374 -9.62 -1.98 4.18
CA ILE A 374 -10.70 -1.07 3.77
C ILE A 374 -10.12 0.34 3.67
N ALA A 375 -10.00 0.88 2.46
CA ALA A 375 -9.31 2.13 2.17
C ALA A 375 -9.79 3.33 3.02
N ILE A 376 -11.09 3.41 3.32
CA ILE A 376 -11.67 4.53 4.08
C ILE A 376 -11.39 4.44 5.58
N GLU A 377 -11.17 3.25 6.12
CA GLU A 377 -10.97 3.06 7.56
C GLU A 377 -9.54 3.39 8.01
N GLY A 378 -8.64 3.41 7.07
CA GLY A 378 -7.40 4.12 7.22
C GLY A 378 -6.15 3.34 7.55
N ALA A 379 -5.16 4.09 8.03
CA ALA A 379 -3.80 3.60 8.27
C ALA A 379 -3.72 2.47 9.32
N ASP A 380 -4.75 2.32 10.16
CA ASP A 380 -4.84 1.28 11.18
C ASP A 380 -4.93 -0.12 10.58
N TRP A 381 -5.42 -0.21 9.33
CA TRP A 381 -5.61 -1.46 8.60
C TRP A 381 -4.32 -2.03 8.03
N TYR A 382 -3.37 -1.18 7.63
CA TYR A 382 -2.14 -1.60 7.00
C TYR A 382 -1.05 -1.80 8.06
N ASN A 383 -1.02 -2.99 8.64
CA ASN A 383 -0.05 -3.34 9.69
C ASN A 383 1.31 -3.78 9.10
N GLU A 384 2.31 -3.91 9.99
CA GLU A 384 3.68 -4.26 9.56
C GLU A 384 3.79 -5.67 9.00
N GLN A 385 2.96 -6.61 9.43
CA GLN A 385 2.96 -7.97 8.86
C GLN A 385 2.55 -7.95 7.40
N LEU A 386 1.47 -7.23 7.09
CA LEU A 386 0.98 -7.03 5.74
C LEU A 386 2.05 -6.36 4.85
N TYR A 387 2.63 -5.23 5.31
CA TYR A 387 3.68 -4.53 4.58
C TYR A 387 4.90 -5.43 4.30
N HIS A 388 5.35 -6.20 5.30
CA HIS A 388 6.53 -7.05 5.14
C HIS A 388 6.27 -8.26 4.24
N ALA A 389 5.11 -8.92 4.36
CA ALA A 389 4.71 -10.01 3.47
C ALA A 389 4.62 -9.52 2.03
N SER A 390 3.90 -8.42 1.81
CA SER A 390 3.78 -7.75 0.51
C SER A 390 5.16 -7.38 -0.07
N ALA A 391 6.00 -6.71 0.70
CA ALA A 391 7.31 -6.27 0.20
C ALA A 391 8.23 -7.45 -0.15
N ARG A 392 8.15 -8.56 0.57
CA ARG A 392 8.92 -9.78 0.23
C ARG A 392 8.43 -10.41 -1.07
N LEU A 393 7.10 -10.49 -1.25
CA LEU A 393 6.50 -10.97 -2.49
C LEU A 393 6.88 -10.06 -3.67
N VAL A 394 6.68 -8.74 -3.52
CA VAL A 394 7.01 -7.76 -4.57
C VAL A 394 8.50 -7.80 -4.95
N LYS A 395 9.42 -7.94 -3.99
CA LYS A 395 10.85 -8.12 -4.30
C LYS A 395 11.14 -9.40 -5.07
N HIS A 396 10.44 -10.48 -4.78
CA HIS A 396 10.57 -11.74 -5.50
C HIS A 396 10.11 -11.56 -6.95
N LEU A 397 8.90 -11.10 -7.15
CA LEU A 397 8.32 -10.86 -8.48
C LEU A 397 9.11 -9.84 -9.30
N ALA A 398 9.52 -8.74 -8.69
CA ALA A 398 10.33 -7.72 -9.34
C ALA A 398 11.67 -8.27 -9.85
N ARG A 399 12.31 -9.15 -9.09
CA ARG A 399 13.55 -9.82 -9.53
C ARG A 399 13.30 -10.83 -10.64
N GLU A 400 12.20 -11.59 -10.57
CA GLU A 400 11.87 -12.61 -11.55
C GLU A 400 11.53 -12.02 -12.91
N TYR A 401 10.72 -10.95 -12.91
CA TYR A 401 10.25 -10.30 -14.13
C TYR A 401 11.07 -9.05 -14.50
N ASN A 402 12.20 -8.76 -13.83
CA ASN A 402 13.04 -7.59 -14.04
C ASN A 402 12.28 -6.26 -13.91
N ILE A 403 11.32 -6.17 -13.00
CA ILE A 403 10.55 -4.95 -12.74
C ILE A 403 11.38 -4.03 -11.83
N PRO A 404 11.60 -2.76 -12.20
CA PRO A 404 12.28 -1.80 -11.33
C PRO A 404 11.51 -1.60 -10.01
N LEU A 405 12.25 -1.53 -8.91
CA LEU A 405 11.67 -1.21 -7.60
C LEU A 405 11.60 0.32 -7.45
N ASP A 406 10.63 0.94 -8.07
CA ASP A 406 10.34 2.36 -7.99
C ASP A 406 8.82 2.62 -8.07
N ARG A 407 8.39 3.87 -7.89
CA ARG A 407 6.98 4.25 -7.91
C ARG A 407 6.40 4.40 -9.31
N ASP A 408 7.20 4.22 -10.34
CA ASP A 408 6.75 4.20 -11.74
C ASP A 408 6.33 2.80 -12.17
N HIS A 409 6.76 1.75 -11.44
CA HIS A 409 6.49 0.33 -11.76
C HIS A 409 5.75 -0.41 -10.62
N ILE A 410 5.94 0.02 -9.36
CA ILE A 410 5.14 -0.44 -8.23
C ILE A 410 4.09 0.62 -7.97
N ILE A 411 2.94 0.45 -8.58
CA ILE A 411 1.87 1.46 -8.63
C ILE A 411 0.64 1.03 -7.83
N ALA A 412 -0.17 1.98 -7.46
CA ALA A 412 -1.48 1.74 -6.88
C ALA A 412 -2.56 1.59 -7.97
N HIS A 413 -3.66 0.92 -7.65
CA HIS A 413 -4.80 0.86 -8.55
C HIS A 413 -5.38 2.24 -8.85
N ASP A 414 -5.39 3.14 -7.86
CA ASP A 414 -5.84 4.52 -8.03
C ASP A 414 -4.92 5.36 -8.95
N GLU A 415 -3.76 4.85 -9.36
CA GLU A 415 -2.88 5.46 -10.35
C GLU A 415 -3.12 4.96 -11.79
N VAL A 416 -3.84 3.85 -11.96
CA VAL A 416 -4.18 3.30 -13.28
C VAL A 416 -5.23 4.18 -13.96
N PRO A 417 -4.99 4.65 -15.20
CA PRO A 417 -5.95 5.49 -15.90
C PRO A 417 -7.16 4.71 -16.39
N GLY A 418 -8.31 5.37 -16.47
CA GLY A 418 -9.47 4.85 -17.19
C GLY A 418 -9.19 4.77 -18.69
N THR A 419 -9.84 3.84 -19.38
CA THR A 419 -9.66 3.63 -20.83
C THR A 419 -10.35 4.70 -21.70
N SER A 420 -11.26 5.48 -21.11
CA SER A 420 -11.97 6.60 -21.74
C SER A 420 -12.28 7.68 -20.72
N ALA A 421 -12.77 8.83 -21.15
CA ALA A 421 -13.20 9.92 -20.27
C ALA A 421 -14.31 9.47 -19.28
N ALA A 422 -15.26 8.65 -19.75
CA ALA A 422 -16.31 8.11 -18.89
C ALA A 422 -15.75 7.15 -17.82
N ARG A 423 -14.83 6.29 -18.22
CA ARG A 423 -14.19 5.32 -17.31
C ARG A 423 -13.27 5.99 -16.29
N GLN A 424 -12.62 7.09 -16.65
CA GLN A 424 -11.70 7.81 -15.74
C GLN A 424 -12.36 8.19 -14.41
N SER A 425 -13.65 8.57 -14.43
CA SER A 425 -14.38 8.97 -13.24
C SER A 425 -14.85 7.81 -12.37
N THR A 426 -14.88 6.59 -12.91
CA THR A 426 -15.38 5.38 -12.24
C THR A 426 -14.27 4.39 -11.87
N MET A 427 -13.02 4.76 -12.10
CA MET A 427 -11.87 3.95 -11.67
C MET A 427 -11.76 3.93 -10.15
N HIS A 428 -11.36 2.80 -9.62
CA HIS A 428 -11.15 2.58 -8.20
C HIS A 428 -10.10 3.52 -7.58
N TRP A 429 -10.14 3.69 -6.27
CA TRP A 429 -9.28 4.60 -5.52
C TRP A 429 -8.41 3.91 -4.45
N ASP A 430 -8.37 2.58 -4.46
CA ASP A 430 -7.55 1.72 -3.60
C ASP A 430 -6.06 1.74 -4.00
N PRO A 431 -5.14 1.55 -3.06
CA PRO A 431 -5.30 1.37 -1.61
C PRO A 431 -5.53 2.70 -0.85
N GLY A 432 -5.75 3.81 -1.54
CA GLY A 432 -6.22 5.07 -1.02
C GLY A 432 -5.19 5.89 -0.23
N PRO A 433 -5.68 6.90 0.54
CA PRO A 433 -4.83 7.93 1.12
C PRO A 433 -4.01 7.47 2.34
N PHE A 434 -4.21 6.26 2.85
CA PHE A 434 -3.64 5.81 4.11
C PHE A 434 -2.54 4.76 3.98
N TRP A 435 -2.21 4.30 2.79
CA TRP A 435 -1.06 3.45 2.52
C TRP A 435 0.25 4.25 2.66
N ASP A 436 1.15 3.87 3.59
CA ASP A 436 2.44 4.58 3.81
C ASP A 436 3.47 4.20 2.71
N TRP A 437 3.38 4.86 1.56
CA TRP A 437 4.28 4.64 0.43
C TRP A 437 5.76 4.84 0.80
N ALA A 438 6.10 5.85 1.62
CA ALA A 438 7.49 6.12 1.97
C ALA A 438 8.07 4.98 2.83
N HIS A 439 7.28 4.46 3.76
CA HIS A 439 7.64 3.30 4.56
C HIS A 439 7.74 2.03 3.71
N TYR A 440 6.74 1.79 2.86
CA TYR A 440 6.71 0.63 1.98
C TYR A 440 7.92 0.58 1.04
N MET A 441 8.25 1.68 0.35
CA MET A 441 9.42 1.76 -0.51
C MET A 441 10.73 1.58 0.27
N LYS A 442 10.79 2.03 1.53
CA LYS A 442 11.93 1.76 2.41
C LYS A 442 12.06 0.26 2.73
N ILE A 443 10.96 -0.44 3.04
CA ILE A 443 10.96 -1.89 3.26
C ILE A 443 11.37 -2.62 1.97
N LEU A 444 10.95 -2.15 0.80
CA LEU A 444 11.41 -2.66 -0.50
C LEU A 444 12.90 -2.47 -0.74
N GLY A 445 13.59 -1.63 0.05
CA GLY A 445 15.01 -1.30 -0.15
C GLY A 445 15.24 -0.26 -1.26
N ALA A 446 14.19 0.43 -1.69
CA ALA A 446 14.20 1.46 -2.71
C ALA A 446 13.58 2.79 -2.19
N PRO A 447 14.15 3.41 -1.14
CA PRO A 447 13.58 4.61 -0.55
C PRO A 447 13.48 5.75 -1.58
N LEU A 448 12.43 6.56 -1.46
CA LEU A 448 12.09 7.65 -2.41
C LEU A 448 13.22 8.68 -2.62
N GLU A 449 14.19 8.73 -1.73
CA GLU A 449 15.34 9.65 -1.84
C GLU A 449 16.47 9.14 -2.75
N SER A 450 16.39 7.93 -3.27
CA SER A 450 17.45 7.20 -3.95
C SER A 450 17.42 7.36 -5.48
N GLY A 451 17.53 8.48 -6.08
CA GLY A 451 17.53 8.64 -7.55
C GLY A 451 18.46 9.73 -8.09
N LYS A 452 18.63 9.81 -9.40
CA LYS A 452 19.21 10.97 -10.07
C LYS A 452 18.27 12.15 -9.85
N LYS A 453 18.81 13.30 -9.42
CA LYS A 453 18.03 14.45 -8.99
C LYS A 453 18.08 15.54 -10.06
N GLN A 454 16.92 15.95 -10.56
CA GLN A 454 16.79 17.10 -11.46
C GLN A 454 16.30 18.33 -10.71
N LYS A 455 16.69 19.52 -11.19
CA LYS A 455 16.43 20.79 -10.48
C LYS A 455 14.95 21.12 -10.36
N ASP A 456 14.21 20.93 -11.46
CA ASP A 456 12.81 21.36 -11.58
C ASP A 456 11.82 20.18 -11.55
N VAL A 457 12.28 19.00 -11.06
CA VAL A 457 11.46 17.82 -10.85
C VAL A 457 11.37 17.55 -9.36
N VAL A 458 10.15 17.49 -8.85
CA VAL A 458 9.86 17.21 -7.44
C VAL A 458 9.09 15.90 -7.31
N GLN A 459 9.45 15.13 -6.29
CA GLN A 459 8.70 13.95 -5.90
C GLN A 459 7.98 14.26 -4.59
N ILE A 460 6.69 14.01 -4.53
CA ILE A 460 5.85 14.23 -3.34
C ILE A 460 6.31 13.28 -2.22
N ASN A 461 6.56 13.84 -1.04
CA ASN A 461 7.00 13.06 0.12
C ASN A 461 6.71 13.80 1.44
N PRO A 462 5.43 14.01 1.82
CA PRO A 462 5.08 14.54 3.12
C PRO A 462 5.50 13.54 4.22
N ASN A 463 5.75 14.04 5.42
CA ASN A 463 5.95 13.16 6.56
C ASN A 463 4.62 12.49 6.94
N PHE A 464 4.44 11.22 6.56
CA PHE A 464 3.20 10.47 6.73
C PHE A 464 2.62 10.64 8.14
N LYS A 465 3.38 10.36 9.20
CA LYS A 465 2.93 10.40 10.60
C LYS A 465 2.47 11.76 11.11
N LYS A 466 2.91 12.86 10.45
CA LYS A 466 2.55 14.23 10.82
C LYS A 466 1.54 14.86 9.88
N ASN A 467 1.26 14.22 8.77
CA ASN A 467 0.34 14.68 7.75
C ASN A 467 -1.05 14.12 8.05
N MET A 468 -1.84 14.87 8.82
CA MET A 468 -3.18 14.47 9.28
C MET A 468 -4.23 15.42 8.70
N PRO A 469 -4.58 15.30 7.41
CA PRO A 469 -5.56 16.17 6.76
C PRO A 469 -6.98 15.92 7.30
N ASP A 470 -7.87 16.90 7.10
CA ASP A 470 -9.29 16.70 7.27
C ASP A 470 -9.82 15.92 6.05
N LEU A 471 -10.53 14.80 6.31
CA LEU A 471 -11.18 13.97 5.31
C LEU A 471 -12.61 13.67 5.70
N GLN A 472 -13.43 13.34 4.71
CA GLN A 472 -14.80 12.89 4.87
C GLN A 472 -15.02 11.60 4.07
N THR A 473 -16.00 10.81 4.48
CA THR A 473 -16.50 9.71 3.67
C THR A 473 -17.23 10.24 2.43
N PRO A 474 -17.50 9.44 1.41
CA PRO A 474 -18.36 9.83 0.28
C PRO A 474 -19.75 10.32 0.70
N THR A 475 -20.27 9.87 1.85
CA THR A 475 -21.55 10.30 2.43
C THR A 475 -21.45 11.60 3.26
N GLY A 476 -20.23 12.15 3.43
CA GLY A 476 -19.98 13.42 4.11
C GLY A 476 -19.70 13.31 5.60
N GLU A 477 -19.58 12.10 6.15
CA GLU A 477 -19.22 11.90 7.55
C GLU A 477 -17.72 12.17 7.76
N PRO A 478 -17.31 12.84 8.84
CA PRO A 478 -15.89 13.08 9.12
C PRO A 478 -15.13 11.76 9.33
N VAL A 479 -14.02 11.61 8.59
CA VAL A 479 -13.04 10.53 8.85
C VAL A 479 -12.20 10.93 10.08
N PRO A 480 -11.96 10.04 11.04
CA PRO A 480 -11.06 10.31 12.15
C PRO A 480 -9.69 10.80 11.69
N LYS A 481 -9.11 11.78 12.40
CA LYS A 481 -7.77 12.30 12.12
C LYS A 481 -6.75 11.17 12.20
N GLN A 482 -6.04 10.97 11.12
CA GLN A 482 -5.03 9.91 10.99
C GLN A 482 -3.97 10.27 9.95
N PRO A 483 -2.81 9.58 9.94
CA PRO A 483 -1.76 9.78 8.96
C PRO A 483 -2.22 9.55 7.52
N ALA A 484 -1.74 10.37 6.59
CA ALA A 484 -2.09 10.26 5.17
C ALA A 484 -0.89 10.51 4.24
N ASN A 485 -0.92 9.89 3.08
CA ASN A 485 0.18 9.79 2.12
C ASN A 485 0.19 10.89 1.04
N PHE A 486 -0.57 11.97 1.17
CA PHE A 486 -0.76 12.96 0.11
C PHE A 486 -0.63 14.40 0.61
N VAL A 487 -0.52 15.34 -0.33
CA VAL A 487 -0.70 16.76 -0.09
C VAL A 487 -1.91 17.27 -0.85
N TYR A 488 -2.72 18.16 -0.23
CA TYR A 488 -3.82 18.85 -0.91
C TYR A 488 -3.31 19.86 -1.93
N LEU A 489 -4.03 19.96 -3.03
CA LEU A 489 -3.75 20.86 -4.14
C LEU A 489 -4.77 22.01 -4.18
N TYR A 490 -4.25 23.24 -4.18
CA TYR A 490 -5.01 24.48 -4.13
C TYR A 490 -4.91 25.24 -5.45
N SER A 491 -5.92 26.07 -5.75
CA SER A 491 -5.93 26.93 -6.95
C SER A 491 -5.00 28.15 -6.86
N ALA A 492 -4.53 28.50 -5.66
CA ALA A 492 -3.59 29.58 -5.40
C ALA A 492 -2.73 29.26 -4.15
N PRO A 493 -1.58 29.95 -3.94
CA PRO A 493 -0.68 29.71 -2.82
C PRO A 493 -1.23 30.27 -1.48
N SER A 494 -2.37 29.78 -1.05
CA SER A 494 -3.06 30.18 0.19
C SER A 494 -3.99 29.07 0.66
N PHE A 495 -4.09 28.89 1.98
CA PHE A 495 -5.10 28.02 2.59
C PHE A 495 -6.53 28.55 2.45
N ASP A 496 -6.72 29.84 2.13
CA ASP A 496 -8.02 30.44 1.84
C ASP A 496 -8.48 30.18 0.40
N ALA A 497 -7.58 29.70 -0.48
CA ALA A 497 -7.91 29.34 -1.82
C ALA A 497 -8.67 27.99 -1.85
N PRO A 498 -9.62 27.80 -2.77
CA PRO A 498 -10.29 26.52 -2.89
C PRO A 498 -9.31 25.44 -3.36
N LEU A 499 -9.54 24.20 -2.93
CA LEU A 499 -8.92 23.04 -3.53
C LEU A 499 -9.27 22.97 -5.03
N ILE A 500 -8.33 22.48 -5.84
CA ILE A 500 -8.59 22.32 -7.28
C ILE A 500 -9.71 21.29 -7.51
N LYS A 501 -10.31 21.34 -8.68
CA LYS A 501 -11.24 20.32 -9.17
C LYS A 501 -10.61 19.58 -10.33
N ASP A 502 -10.75 18.28 -10.33
CA ASP A 502 -10.37 17.46 -11.46
C ASP A 502 -11.48 17.36 -12.50
N ALA A 503 -11.12 17.33 -13.78
CA ALA A 503 -12.09 17.25 -14.88
C ALA A 503 -12.89 15.93 -14.88
N ALA A 504 -12.33 14.85 -14.34
CA ALA A 504 -13.04 13.58 -14.17
C ALA A 504 -13.99 13.58 -12.98
N LEU A 505 -13.76 14.42 -11.97
CA LEU A 505 -14.48 14.46 -10.71
C LEU A 505 -15.06 15.86 -10.40
N PRO A 506 -15.81 16.51 -11.33
CA PRO A 506 -16.19 17.92 -11.21
C PRO A 506 -17.12 18.18 -10.01
N ASN A 507 -17.83 17.18 -9.56
CA ASN A 507 -18.82 17.25 -8.49
C ASN A 507 -18.36 16.62 -7.17
N ALA A 508 -17.16 16.02 -7.12
CA ALA A 508 -16.65 15.41 -5.89
C ALA A 508 -16.47 16.45 -4.79
N HIS A 509 -16.81 16.07 -3.57
CA HIS A 509 -16.58 16.94 -2.42
C HIS A 509 -15.07 17.10 -2.19
N PRO A 510 -14.59 18.32 -1.91
CA PRO A 510 -13.13 18.57 -1.80
C PRO A 510 -12.43 17.73 -0.72
N LEU A 511 -13.13 17.40 0.37
CA LEU A 511 -12.58 16.61 1.49
C LEU A 511 -12.92 15.12 1.42
N ASP A 512 -13.65 14.67 0.41
CA ASP A 512 -13.95 13.26 0.21
C ASP A 512 -12.64 12.46 0.07
N ALA A 513 -12.49 11.41 0.87
CA ALA A 513 -11.29 10.56 0.87
C ALA A 513 -11.08 9.92 -0.50
N SER A 514 -12.16 9.51 -1.16
CA SER A 514 -12.14 8.92 -2.51
C SER A 514 -11.89 9.93 -3.64
N ASN A 515 -11.98 11.24 -3.37
CA ASN A 515 -11.65 12.28 -4.34
C ASN A 515 -10.13 12.36 -4.53
N TRP A 516 -9.60 11.58 -5.42
CA TRP A 516 -8.19 11.61 -5.81
C TRP A 516 -7.82 12.88 -6.62
N GLY A 517 -8.77 13.58 -7.20
CA GLY A 517 -8.54 14.67 -8.15
C GLY A 517 -7.89 15.95 -7.58
N ASN A 518 -7.77 16.08 -6.26
CA ASN A 518 -7.12 17.22 -5.59
C ASN A 518 -6.01 16.79 -4.64
N LYS A 519 -5.46 15.60 -4.82
CA LYS A 519 -4.43 15.00 -3.97
C LYS A 519 -3.23 14.55 -4.79
N ALA A 520 -2.04 15.06 -4.48
CA ALA A 520 -0.79 14.52 -5.02
C ALA A 520 -0.18 13.58 -3.97
N VAL A 521 0.07 12.33 -4.37
CA VAL A 521 0.41 11.22 -3.48
C VAL A 521 1.92 11.02 -3.36
N THR A 522 2.34 10.53 -2.22
CA THR A 522 3.73 10.19 -1.92
C THR A 522 4.33 9.27 -2.99
N GLY A 523 5.46 9.72 -3.54
CA GLY A 523 6.21 9.02 -4.58
C GLY A 523 5.88 9.49 -6.00
N GLN A 524 4.75 10.17 -6.24
CA GLN A 524 4.46 10.78 -7.54
C GLN A 524 5.41 11.91 -7.87
N THR A 525 5.77 12.04 -9.14
CA THR A 525 6.80 12.96 -9.62
C THR A 525 6.21 13.99 -10.57
N PHE A 526 6.43 15.28 -10.29
CA PHE A 526 5.86 16.38 -11.06
C PHE A 526 6.92 17.42 -11.47
N TYR A 527 6.66 18.10 -12.57
CA TYR A 527 7.44 19.28 -12.95
C TYR A 527 7.03 20.48 -12.07
N LYS A 528 8.02 21.05 -11.37
CA LYS A 528 7.85 22.24 -10.54
C LYS A 528 7.83 23.48 -11.41
N ILE A 529 6.74 24.25 -11.37
CA ILE A 529 6.58 25.51 -12.08
C ILE A 529 7.35 26.62 -11.37
N GLU A 530 7.04 26.82 -10.07
CA GLU A 530 7.61 27.88 -9.25
C GLU A 530 7.39 27.64 -7.76
N ASP A 531 8.12 28.38 -6.94
CA ASP A 531 7.92 28.47 -5.50
C ASP A 531 7.47 29.89 -5.12
N GLN A 532 6.47 30.03 -4.24
CA GLN A 532 6.02 31.31 -3.67
C GLN A 532 5.90 31.19 -2.15
N GLY A 533 6.89 31.72 -1.41
CA GLY A 533 6.96 31.54 0.03
C GLY A 533 7.07 30.06 0.42
N ASP A 534 6.12 29.58 1.20
CA ASP A 534 6.03 28.18 1.63
C ASP A 534 5.17 27.31 0.69
N TRP A 535 4.92 27.76 -0.54
CA TRP A 535 4.08 27.07 -1.52
C TRP A 535 4.86 26.70 -2.76
N THR A 536 4.58 25.54 -3.31
CA THR A 536 5.14 25.04 -4.58
C THR A 536 4.02 24.81 -5.59
N ALA A 537 4.22 25.25 -6.84
CA ALA A 537 3.30 25.02 -7.94
C ALA A 537 3.81 23.91 -8.86
N ILE A 538 2.87 23.05 -9.30
CA ILE A 538 3.10 21.97 -10.28
C ILE A 538 2.04 22.00 -11.37
N TRP A 539 2.33 21.36 -12.51
CA TRP A 539 1.30 21.00 -13.46
C TRP A 539 0.59 19.71 -13.00
N TYR A 540 -0.74 19.73 -12.91
CA TYR A 540 -1.55 18.63 -12.43
C TYR A 540 -2.93 18.63 -13.12
N GLY A 541 -3.29 17.54 -13.84
CA GLY A 541 -4.58 17.44 -14.52
C GLY A 541 -4.85 18.57 -15.52
N ALA A 542 -3.84 18.94 -16.33
CA ALA A 542 -3.86 20.03 -17.30
C ALA A 542 -4.07 21.44 -16.70
N GLN A 543 -3.86 21.62 -15.40
CA GLN A 543 -3.96 22.91 -14.71
C GLN A 543 -2.77 23.15 -13.79
N LYS A 544 -2.52 24.42 -13.44
CA LYS A 544 -1.56 24.78 -12.42
C LYS A 544 -2.18 24.58 -11.04
N ALA A 545 -1.50 23.83 -10.17
CA ALA A 545 -1.94 23.55 -8.82
C ALA A 545 -0.85 23.88 -7.79
N TRP A 546 -1.24 24.37 -6.63
CA TRP A 546 -0.36 24.75 -5.54
C TRP A 546 -0.52 23.83 -4.35
N PHE A 547 0.57 23.48 -3.70
CA PHE A 547 0.53 22.78 -2.42
C PHE A 547 1.47 23.41 -1.41
N TYR A 548 1.11 23.27 -0.14
CA TYR A 548 1.93 23.77 0.96
C TYR A 548 3.19 22.92 1.10
N ASN A 549 4.36 23.55 0.99
CA ASN A 549 5.66 22.88 0.96
C ASN A 549 6.73 23.70 1.68
N PRO A 550 6.58 23.98 3.00
CA PRO A 550 7.45 24.88 3.74
C PRO A 550 8.90 24.38 3.70
N LYS A 551 9.77 25.17 3.06
CA LYS A 551 11.20 24.83 2.90
C LYS A 551 11.44 23.48 2.22
N GLY A 552 10.53 23.04 1.35
CA GLY A 552 10.63 21.76 0.64
C GLY A 552 10.39 20.51 1.51
N LYS A 553 9.71 20.63 2.65
CA LYS A 553 9.53 19.51 3.60
C LYS A 553 8.57 18.42 3.12
N ASN A 554 7.70 18.74 2.17
CA ASN A 554 6.72 17.79 1.62
C ASN A 554 7.15 17.23 0.26
N THR A 555 8.41 17.45 -0.13
CA THR A 555 8.97 16.91 -1.36
C THR A 555 10.41 16.44 -1.18
N THR A 556 10.81 15.52 -2.05
CA THR A 556 12.20 15.22 -2.37
C THR A 556 12.49 15.62 -3.81
N LYS A 557 13.74 15.57 -4.22
CA LYS A 557 14.11 15.81 -5.63
C LYS A 557 13.77 14.56 -6.43
N GLY A 558 12.95 14.71 -7.46
CA GLY A 558 12.61 13.69 -8.42
C GLY A 558 13.55 13.69 -9.64
N SER A 559 13.27 12.75 -10.54
CA SER A 559 13.88 12.65 -11.87
C SER A 559 12.87 12.03 -12.83
N GLY A 560 13.06 12.26 -14.12
CA GLY A 560 12.24 11.69 -15.18
C GLY A 560 12.48 12.42 -16.51
N ILE A 561 11.87 11.94 -17.57
CA ILE A 561 11.89 12.62 -18.87
C ILE A 561 10.87 13.75 -18.81
N VAL A 562 11.31 14.99 -18.90
CA VAL A 562 10.38 16.13 -18.94
C VAL A 562 9.94 16.36 -20.38
N ILE A 563 8.62 16.36 -20.60
CA ILE A 563 8.02 16.65 -21.92
C ILE A 563 7.17 17.91 -21.88
N THR A 564 6.98 18.51 -23.04
CA THR A 564 6.11 19.68 -23.27
C THR A 564 5.40 19.54 -24.60
N PRO A 565 4.18 20.09 -24.78
CA PRO A 565 3.56 20.16 -26.10
C PRO A 565 4.49 20.75 -27.14
N LYS A 566 4.56 20.11 -28.29
CA LYS A 566 5.43 20.47 -29.41
C LYS A 566 5.08 21.86 -29.94
N GLU A 567 6.10 22.61 -30.40
CA GLU A 567 5.89 23.92 -31.01
C GLU A 567 4.91 23.83 -32.20
N GLY A 568 3.93 24.73 -32.22
CA GLY A 568 2.87 24.77 -33.22
C GLY A 568 1.63 23.93 -32.93
N LYS A 569 1.66 23.05 -31.90
CA LYS A 569 0.45 22.39 -31.39
C LYS A 569 -0.26 23.35 -30.44
N THR A 570 -1.57 23.52 -30.61
CA THR A 570 -2.39 24.33 -29.69
C THR A 570 -2.92 23.53 -28.52
N GLU A 571 -3.19 22.27 -28.76
CA GLU A 571 -3.74 21.29 -27.79
C GLU A 571 -3.25 19.90 -28.16
N ILE A 572 -2.93 19.09 -27.18
CA ILE A 572 -2.65 17.66 -27.39
C ILE A 572 -3.52 16.82 -26.46
N PRO A 573 -4.12 15.74 -26.95
CA PRO A 573 -4.96 14.86 -26.16
C PRO A 573 -4.12 13.96 -25.23
N THR A 574 -4.78 13.46 -24.19
CA THR A 574 -4.25 12.41 -23.33
C THR A 574 -5.08 11.14 -23.48
N TYR A 575 -4.47 9.99 -23.22
CA TYR A 575 -5.07 8.67 -23.40
C TYR A 575 -4.85 7.79 -22.15
N GLY A 576 -5.76 6.85 -21.91
CA GLY A 576 -5.59 5.83 -20.88
C GLY A 576 -4.89 4.56 -21.35
N LEU A 577 -4.61 4.46 -22.65
CA LEU A 577 -4.06 3.30 -23.33
C LEU A 577 -2.94 3.76 -24.29
N ALA A 578 -2.02 2.84 -24.64
CA ALA A 578 -1.04 3.01 -25.72
C ALA A 578 -1.20 1.85 -26.71
N TYR A 579 -2.29 1.87 -27.48
CA TYR A 579 -2.55 0.88 -28.51
C TYR A 579 -1.94 1.29 -29.86
N PRO A 580 -1.73 0.32 -30.77
CA PRO A 580 -1.24 0.58 -32.09
C PRO A 580 -2.23 1.40 -32.93
N GLU A 581 -1.71 2.06 -33.96
CA GLU A 581 -2.51 2.58 -35.06
C GLU A 581 -3.30 1.48 -35.79
N ALA A 582 -4.41 1.85 -36.44
CA ALA A 582 -5.36 0.88 -36.99
C ALA A 582 -4.71 -0.01 -38.08
N GLU A 583 -3.76 0.52 -38.82
CA GLU A 583 -3.03 -0.13 -39.94
C GLU A 583 -2.10 -1.25 -39.43
N ALA A 584 -1.71 -1.22 -38.18
CA ALA A 584 -0.86 -2.25 -37.56
C ALA A 584 -1.61 -3.56 -37.25
N PHE A 585 -2.95 -3.54 -37.22
CA PHE A 585 -3.74 -4.72 -36.87
C PHE A 585 -3.82 -5.69 -38.07
N PRO A 586 -3.32 -6.93 -37.92
CA PRO A 586 -3.39 -7.92 -39.00
C PRO A 586 -4.82 -8.44 -39.19
N GLU A 587 -5.07 -9.01 -40.38
CA GLU A 587 -6.34 -9.70 -40.66
C GLU A 587 -6.65 -10.75 -39.58
N GLY A 588 -7.88 -10.74 -39.08
CA GLY A 588 -8.37 -11.65 -38.03
C GLY A 588 -8.20 -11.15 -36.60
N ILE A 589 -7.53 -10.01 -36.38
CA ILE A 589 -7.53 -9.32 -35.10
C ILE A 589 -8.31 -8.00 -35.24
N PRO A 590 -9.44 -7.84 -34.54
CA PRO A 590 -10.21 -6.61 -34.60
C PRO A 590 -9.40 -5.41 -34.17
N VAL A 591 -9.47 -4.32 -34.95
CA VAL A 591 -8.86 -3.04 -34.60
C VAL A 591 -9.40 -2.55 -33.25
N ARG A 592 -8.50 -2.12 -32.38
CA ARG A 592 -8.80 -1.52 -31.09
C ARG A 592 -8.38 -0.05 -31.11
N GLY A 593 -9.38 0.83 -31.04
CA GLY A 593 -9.13 2.27 -30.93
C GLY A 593 -8.75 2.70 -29.52
N MET A 594 -8.39 3.97 -29.38
CA MET A 594 -8.17 4.62 -28.10
C MET A 594 -9.09 5.83 -28.01
N ASP A 595 -9.83 5.93 -26.91
CA ASP A 595 -10.59 7.12 -26.58
C ASP A 595 -9.70 8.15 -25.86
N VAL A 596 -9.96 9.43 -26.11
CA VAL A 596 -9.30 10.51 -25.40
C VAL A 596 -9.85 10.64 -23.99
N LEU A 597 -8.96 10.96 -23.04
CA LEU A 597 -9.37 11.38 -21.71
C LEU A 597 -9.84 12.85 -21.74
N GLN A 598 -10.47 13.31 -20.68
CA GLN A 598 -10.97 14.69 -20.56
C GLN A 598 -9.89 15.75 -20.33
N TYR A 599 -8.63 15.40 -20.44
CA TYR A 599 -7.52 16.31 -20.23
C TYR A 599 -6.82 16.64 -21.54
N THR A 600 -6.64 17.93 -21.76
CA THR A 600 -5.93 18.46 -22.93
C THR A 600 -4.74 19.27 -22.48
N LEU A 601 -3.54 18.91 -22.92
CA LEU A 601 -2.33 19.65 -22.59
C LEU A 601 -2.13 20.80 -23.55
N THR A 602 -1.75 21.96 -23.03
CA THR A 602 -1.58 23.19 -23.80
C THR A 602 -0.12 23.68 -23.79
N PRO A 603 0.30 24.52 -24.74
CA PRO A 603 1.66 25.05 -24.79
C PRO A 603 2.13 25.66 -23.48
N GLY A 604 3.38 25.36 -23.10
CA GLY A 604 4.01 25.83 -21.87
C GLY A 604 3.81 24.90 -20.67
N GLN A 605 2.89 23.96 -20.73
CA GLN A 605 2.79 22.91 -19.71
C GLN A 605 3.94 21.90 -19.85
N LYS A 606 4.38 21.36 -18.72
CA LYS A 606 5.45 20.35 -18.67
C LYS A 606 5.07 19.23 -17.75
N TYR A 607 5.32 17.99 -18.18
CA TYR A 607 4.99 16.79 -17.42
C TYR A 607 6.22 15.88 -17.31
N VAL A 608 6.28 15.11 -16.25
CA VAL A 608 7.31 14.10 -16.07
C VAL A 608 6.80 12.78 -16.62
N ALA A 609 7.53 12.22 -17.57
CA ALA A 609 7.26 10.90 -18.11
C ALA A 609 8.10 9.85 -17.38
N THR A 610 7.46 8.74 -17.09
CA THR A 610 8.08 7.56 -16.48
C THR A 610 8.84 6.76 -17.52
N GLU A 611 8.22 6.58 -18.71
CA GLU A 611 8.81 5.82 -19.81
C GLU A 611 8.30 6.30 -21.20
N ARG A 612 9.01 5.87 -22.24
CA ARG A 612 8.57 5.93 -23.64
C ARG A 612 8.30 4.52 -24.13
N VAL A 613 7.11 4.28 -24.67
CA VAL A 613 6.64 2.96 -25.10
C VAL A 613 6.17 2.98 -26.55
N LYS A 614 6.30 1.85 -27.24
CA LYS A 614 5.60 1.60 -28.50
C LYS A 614 4.15 1.24 -28.25
N GLY A 615 3.26 1.66 -29.15
CA GLY A 615 1.88 1.20 -29.19
C GLY A 615 1.84 -0.32 -29.29
N SER A 616 1.12 -0.98 -28.37
CA SER A 616 1.01 -2.43 -28.37
C SER A 616 -0.36 -2.89 -27.88
N TYR A 617 -0.91 -3.92 -28.52
CA TYR A 617 -2.13 -4.58 -28.09
C TYR A 617 -1.88 -6.07 -27.93
N TYR A 618 -2.09 -6.61 -26.75
CA TYR A 618 -2.04 -8.04 -26.50
C TYR A 618 -3.38 -8.65 -26.87
N SER A 619 -3.42 -9.29 -28.02
CA SER A 619 -4.58 -10.05 -28.47
C SER A 619 -4.56 -11.43 -27.81
N ALA A 620 -5.22 -11.55 -26.69
CA ALA A 620 -5.50 -12.80 -26.03
C ALA A 620 -6.97 -13.16 -26.33
N PRO A 621 -7.23 -14.04 -27.30
CA PRO A 621 -8.60 -14.52 -27.50
C PRO A 621 -9.03 -15.20 -26.21
N VAL A 622 -9.92 -14.55 -25.53
CA VAL A 622 -10.51 -15.01 -24.27
C VAL A 622 -11.01 -16.44 -24.48
N TYR A 623 -10.71 -17.33 -23.54
CA TYR A 623 -11.26 -18.69 -23.52
C TYR A 623 -10.57 -19.71 -24.44
N THR A 624 -9.33 -19.45 -24.80
CA THR A 624 -8.53 -20.47 -25.47
C THR A 624 -7.71 -21.27 -24.43
N TYR A 625 -7.64 -22.58 -24.63
CA TYR A 625 -6.79 -23.45 -23.81
C TYR A 625 -5.36 -23.58 -24.38
N ASN A 626 -5.09 -22.95 -25.51
CA ASN A 626 -3.78 -23.01 -26.15
C ASN A 626 -3.25 -21.61 -26.49
N PRO A 627 -2.82 -20.86 -25.46
CA PRO A 627 -2.33 -19.49 -25.64
C PRO A 627 -1.15 -19.40 -26.60
N ASP A 628 -0.26 -20.38 -26.63
CA ASP A 628 0.95 -20.38 -27.48
C ASP A 628 0.64 -20.29 -28.98
N THR A 629 -0.54 -20.74 -29.41
CA THR A 629 -0.95 -20.72 -30.82
C THR A 629 -1.89 -19.59 -31.19
N THR A 630 -2.55 -18.98 -30.22
CA THR A 630 -3.64 -18.02 -30.44
C THR A 630 -3.33 -16.61 -29.97
N HIS A 631 -2.49 -16.44 -28.94
CA HIS A 631 -2.13 -15.14 -28.43
C HIS A 631 -1.10 -14.45 -29.34
N LYS A 632 -1.27 -13.16 -29.51
CA LYS A 632 -0.40 -12.34 -30.38
C LYS A 632 -0.27 -10.94 -29.81
N ILE A 633 0.91 -10.36 -29.94
CA ILE A 633 1.10 -8.94 -29.70
C ILE A 633 1.05 -8.22 -31.05
N VAL A 634 0.14 -7.26 -31.16
CA VAL A 634 0.12 -6.31 -32.25
C VAL A 634 1.00 -5.14 -31.86
N TRP A 635 2.05 -4.89 -32.62
CA TRP A 635 2.95 -3.75 -32.43
C TRP A 635 2.66 -2.69 -33.48
N GLY A 636 2.50 -1.44 -33.04
CA GLY A 636 2.41 -0.28 -33.91
C GLY A 636 3.76 0.39 -34.13
N ASP A 637 3.76 1.42 -34.97
CA ASP A 637 4.87 2.36 -35.10
C ASP A 637 4.69 3.61 -34.24
N ASP A 638 3.45 3.90 -33.84
CA ASP A 638 3.16 4.98 -32.89
C ASP A 638 3.87 4.75 -31.55
N GLU A 639 4.48 5.80 -31.03
CA GLU A 639 5.13 5.80 -29.72
C GLU A 639 4.44 6.78 -28.77
N PHE A 640 4.51 6.48 -27.49
CA PHE A 640 3.85 7.24 -26.44
C PHE A 640 4.81 7.50 -25.27
N TYR A 641 4.57 8.58 -24.55
CA TYR A 641 5.12 8.80 -23.22
C TYR A 641 4.04 8.51 -22.18
N LEU A 642 4.35 7.68 -21.19
CA LEU A 642 3.54 7.50 -19.97
C LEU A 642 3.93 8.59 -18.99
N ILE A 643 2.99 9.43 -18.56
CA ILE A 643 3.24 10.62 -17.75
C ILE A 643 2.48 10.58 -16.41
N HIS A 644 3.03 11.23 -15.40
CA HIS A 644 2.28 11.66 -14.24
C HIS A 644 1.40 12.87 -14.60
N LEU A 645 0.16 12.61 -15.02
CA LEU A 645 -0.77 13.66 -15.45
C LEU A 645 -1.39 14.38 -14.25
N ASN A 646 -1.96 13.61 -13.36
CA ASN A 646 -2.57 14.03 -12.10
C ASN A 646 -2.33 12.93 -11.06
N HIS A 647 -3.33 12.53 -10.28
CA HIS A 647 -3.23 11.34 -9.44
C HIS A 647 -2.99 10.08 -10.29
N ARG A 648 -3.62 10.01 -11.47
CA ARG A 648 -3.49 8.89 -12.39
C ARG A 648 -2.46 9.15 -13.47
N LEU A 649 -1.90 8.08 -13.96
CA LEU A 649 -1.05 8.09 -15.14
C LEU A 649 -1.87 8.41 -16.40
N ALA A 650 -1.21 8.81 -17.47
CA ALA A 650 -1.81 8.95 -18.79
C ALA A 650 -0.77 8.81 -19.89
N PHE A 651 -1.21 8.50 -21.09
CA PHE A 651 -0.35 8.47 -22.28
C PHE A 651 -0.53 9.72 -23.13
N VAL A 652 0.56 10.17 -23.73
CA VAL A 652 0.56 11.18 -24.80
C VAL A 652 1.37 10.66 -25.97
N ARG A 653 0.98 10.98 -27.22
CA ARG A 653 1.74 10.57 -28.41
C ARG A 653 3.11 11.25 -28.40
N ALA A 654 4.15 10.50 -28.69
CA ALA A 654 5.51 11.03 -28.72
C ALA A 654 5.69 12.07 -29.84
N GLU A 655 4.95 11.96 -30.95
CA GLU A 655 4.96 12.92 -32.05
C GLU A 655 4.38 14.29 -31.67
N ASP A 656 3.57 14.37 -30.62
CA ASP A 656 2.88 15.59 -30.18
C ASP A 656 3.67 16.40 -29.13
N VAL A 657 4.80 15.86 -28.66
CA VAL A 657 5.59 16.48 -27.58
C VAL A 657 7.06 16.59 -27.95
N ASP A 658 7.74 17.55 -27.34
CA ASP A 658 9.19 17.68 -27.33
C ASP A 658 9.73 17.31 -25.94
N VAL A 659 10.90 16.67 -25.90
CA VAL A 659 11.65 16.43 -24.66
C VAL A 659 12.39 17.72 -24.28
N VAL A 660 12.19 18.18 -23.06
CA VAL A 660 12.88 19.35 -22.52
C VAL A 660 14.30 18.96 -22.12
N ASP A 661 15.28 19.46 -22.87
CA ASP A 661 16.69 19.16 -22.64
C ASP A 661 17.25 20.00 -21.48
N ASP A 662 17.67 19.38 -20.39
CA ASP A 662 18.29 20.04 -19.23
C ASP A 662 19.68 20.67 -19.55
N SER A 663 20.23 20.40 -20.75
CA SER A 663 21.57 20.83 -21.13
C SER A 663 21.71 22.36 -21.37
N ASN A 664 20.61 23.10 -21.47
CA ASN A 664 20.60 24.52 -21.83
C ASN A 664 20.60 25.50 -20.62
N HIS A 665 20.64 25.01 -19.37
CA HIS A 665 20.61 25.88 -18.17
C HIS A 665 22.01 26.15 -17.55
N ASN A 666 23.09 25.77 -18.25
CA ASN A 666 24.47 26.09 -17.87
C ASN A 666 25.12 27.14 -18.80
N ARG A 667 24.35 28.14 -19.24
CA ARG A 667 24.92 29.31 -19.89
C ARG A 667 24.56 30.60 -19.15
#